data_b57b5ff19775ee9f892920c14261d1ea
#
_entry.id   b57b5ff19775ee9f892920c14261d1ea
#
_cell.length_a   1.000
_cell.length_b   1.000
_cell.length_c   1.000
_cell.angle_alpha   90.00
_cell.angle_beta   90.00
_cell.angle_gamma   90.00
#
_symmetry.space_group_name_H-M   'P 1'
#
loop_
_entity.id
_entity.type
_entity.pdbx_description
1 polymer ?
#
loop_
_entity_poly.entity_id
_entity_poly.type
_entity_poly.pdbx_seq_one_letter_code
_entity_poly.pdbx_strand_id
1 'polypeptide(L)'
;PGSLNSNLKTPASLPIPEVVETLSDVASENSATLPDSLNSNLKNPASLPIPEVVETLSGVASGKLLENSTSSSESETNSAENKENLQLRKTTEKLSGLAGDFSGKMSESEPKYLDFPTEIHQEKSQLKNSPSPNLPLSPSLLLPIWKDELYLEFHRGCYTTRADQKRQNRRCEDLLYQAELLSSIATICTGAVYPKVELESAWKQVLFNQFHDILPGSAIAQVYIDANLAFAEVDRTCRHILLKSLDAIAAQISLPSPPQPDAQPIFVFNSLNWSRSEVVALTLPDSPDWAWQIYDLSGQRLTSQIVKGDRLPPQSQSTLLFSAESVPAIGYRVFWLCRQDAQTVDRPSASSATEKKTDLSKLTYGIAQKNTPCQETHFPAPEMVLENELIRATVDAETGNLSSIWDKANNREVLNAVGGNQLQAFQDSGQYWDAWNIDPNYQKHPLPAPILKQISWVDRGEVRQSLRVVMQIGKSEFRQDYIVEVGSPVLKIKTVVDWQETHVLVKTAFGLNVAADFATCEIPGGAIARTTKPQTPAEKAKWEVPIFRWTDISNDGFGVSLLNDCKYGCDIQPNQIRLTLLRSSTWPDEAADVGVSQFTCAVYPHAGNWQEADTVRRGCELNMPLLVKVLSPLQENRDRTLPPVGKFLDLSAENLVLMAFKQSEDDANVWIFRCCESEGKQAVLALDGDLGLEILESVDLLERPAILSEKLPLSESFKIEPWKIASFAVVTNREGAKDTKEEGEGRKE
;
A
#
# COMPACT_ATOMS: atom_id res chain seq x y z
N PRO A 1 -0.24 -7.23 -57.66
CA PRO A 1 -1.40 -8.10 -57.74
C PRO A 1 -1.20 -9.32 -56.82
N GLY A 2 -2.11 -9.55 -55.92
CA GLY A 2 -2.09 -10.73 -55.09
C GLY A 2 -2.50 -10.42 -53.67
N SER A 3 -3.80 -10.31 -53.46
CA SER A 3 -4.48 -10.28 -52.16
C SER A 3 -4.24 -11.55 -51.38
N LEU A 4 -3.86 -11.43 -50.09
CA LEU A 4 -4.07 -12.48 -49.12
C LEU A 4 -4.76 -11.87 -47.87
N ASN A 5 -6.04 -12.14 -47.82
CA ASN A 5 -6.87 -11.99 -46.63
C ASN A 5 -6.36 -12.93 -45.52
N SER A 6 -5.99 -12.41 -44.37
CA SER A 6 -5.89 -13.17 -43.12
C SER A 6 -6.83 -12.54 -42.08
N ASN A 7 -7.97 -13.17 -41.91
CA ASN A 7 -8.88 -12.97 -40.77
C ASN A 7 -8.18 -13.41 -39.50
N LEU A 8 -7.61 -12.50 -38.72
CA LEU A 8 -7.30 -12.70 -37.31
C LEU A 8 -8.45 -12.09 -36.51
N LYS A 9 -9.30 -12.97 -35.98
CA LYS A 9 -10.28 -12.62 -34.96
C LYS A 9 -9.52 -12.17 -33.69
N THR A 10 -9.74 -10.94 -33.30
CA THR A 10 -9.38 -10.42 -31.95
C THR A 10 -10.03 -11.30 -30.90
N PRO A 11 -9.28 -11.78 -29.89
CA PRO A 11 -9.91 -12.45 -28.74
C PRO A 11 -10.73 -11.42 -27.96
N ALA A 12 -11.95 -11.81 -27.60
CA ALA A 12 -12.84 -11.05 -26.74
C ALA A 12 -12.13 -10.73 -25.42
N SER A 13 -12.16 -9.47 -25.02
CA SER A 13 -11.67 -9.00 -23.73
C SER A 13 -12.37 -9.77 -22.61
N LEU A 14 -11.62 -10.55 -21.84
CA LEU A 14 -12.07 -11.14 -20.58
C LEU A 14 -12.31 -10.01 -19.57
N PRO A 15 -13.39 -10.05 -18.78
CA PRO A 15 -13.63 -9.05 -17.76
C PRO A 15 -12.51 -9.08 -16.72
N ILE A 16 -12.00 -7.93 -16.36
CA ILE A 16 -10.97 -7.72 -15.34
C ILE A 16 -11.56 -8.15 -13.98
N PRO A 17 -10.96 -9.13 -13.25
CA PRO A 17 -11.47 -9.51 -11.94
C PRO A 17 -11.27 -8.36 -10.96
N GLU A 18 -12.33 -7.93 -10.33
CA GLU A 18 -12.31 -7.02 -9.18
C GLU A 18 -11.70 -7.75 -7.98
N VAL A 19 -10.47 -7.41 -7.61
CA VAL A 19 -9.86 -7.94 -6.37
C VAL A 19 -10.39 -7.09 -5.22
N VAL A 20 -11.41 -7.59 -4.55
CA VAL A 20 -11.87 -7.04 -3.26
C VAL A 20 -10.89 -7.51 -2.20
N GLU A 21 -10.08 -6.62 -1.65
CA GLU A 21 -9.13 -6.92 -0.58
C GLU A 21 -9.86 -7.04 0.77
N THR A 22 -10.39 -8.21 1.06
CA THR A 22 -10.78 -8.57 2.42
C THR A 22 -10.08 -9.87 2.81
N LEU A 23 -9.58 -9.93 4.02
CA LEU A 23 -8.92 -11.11 4.60
C LEU A 23 -9.83 -12.37 4.64
N SER A 24 -11.10 -12.27 4.21
CA SER A 24 -12.08 -13.35 4.26
C SER A 24 -11.93 -14.40 3.16
N ASP A 25 -11.21 -14.14 2.07
CA ASP A 25 -11.19 -15.02 0.89
C ASP A 25 -10.29 -16.26 1.05
N VAL A 26 -9.52 -16.38 2.13
CA VAL A 26 -8.60 -17.51 2.35
C VAL A 26 -9.19 -18.61 3.24
N ALA A 27 -10.29 -18.35 3.93
CA ALA A 27 -10.83 -19.30 4.93
C ALA A 27 -11.75 -20.40 4.38
N SER A 28 -12.11 -20.42 3.09
CA SER A 28 -13.13 -21.33 2.54
C SER A 28 -12.60 -22.61 1.86
N GLU A 29 -11.29 -22.83 1.76
CA GLU A 29 -10.75 -23.98 1.01
C GLU A 29 -10.40 -25.24 1.84
N ASN A 30 -10.59 -25.26 3.16
CA ASN A 30 -10.18 -26.40 3.98
C ASN A 30 -11.32 -27.09 4.77
N SER A 31 -12.45 -27.39 4.17
CA SER A 31 -13.32 -28.46 4.68
C SER A 31 -14.37 -28.93 3.66
N ALA A 32 -13.99 -29.83 2.76
CA ALA A 32 -14.96 -30.76 2.17
C ALA A 32 -14.22 -32.02 1.67
N THR A 33 -14.37 -33.11 2.37
CA THR A 33 -14.13 -34.46 1.88
C THR A 33 -15.10 -34.76 0.73
N LEU A 34 -14.54 -34.94 -0.46
CA LEU A 34 -15.31 -35.41 -1.63
C LEU A 34 -15.32 -36.95 -1.66
N PRO A 35 -16.44 -37.57 -2.02
CA PRO A 35 -16.48 -39.01 -2.36
C PRO A 35 -16.04 -39.24 -3.80
N ASP A 36 -15.30 -40.33 -3.99
CA ASP A 36 -14.85 -40.84 -5.29
C ASP A 36 -16.04 -41.10 -6.23
N SER A 37 -16.00 -40.50 -7.39
CA SER A 37 -16.41 -41.07 -8.69
C SER A 37 -16.66 -39.95 -9.69
N LEU A 38 -15.80 -39.82 -10.67
CA LEU A 38 -16.09 -39.61 -12.09
C LEU A 38 -14.83 -39.15 -12.83
N ASN A 39 -14.14 -40.15 -13.35
CA ASN A 39 -13.06 -40.00 -14.32
C ASN A 39 -13.68 -39.93 -15.70
N SER A 40 -13.51 -38.82 -16.43
CA SER A 40 -13.26 -38.83 -17.87
C SER A 40 -13.35 -37.44 -18.53
N ASN A 41 -12.30 -37.13 -19.28
CA ASN A 41 -12.25 -36.17 -20.37
C ASN A 41 -12.33 -34.67 -20.08
N LEU A 42 -11.13 -34.08 -19.96
CA LEU A 42 -10.87 -32.77 -20.60
C LEU A 42 -9.36 -32.58 -20.75
N LYS A 43 -8.87 -32.77 -21.96
CA LYS A 43 -7.54 -32.35 -22.39
C LYS A 43 -7.57 -30.83 -22.65
N ASN A 44 -6.86 -30.06 -21.83
CA ASN A 44 -6.48 -28.69 -22.18
C ASN A 44 -5.08 -28.40 -21.59
N PRO A 45 -4.07 -27.99 -22.38
CA PRO A 45 -2.68 -27.93 -21.95
C PRO A 45 -2.28 -26.55 -21.37
N ALA A 46 -3.06 -26.01 -20.43
CA ALA A 46 -2.77 -24.70 -19.82
C ALA A 46 -3.01 -24.65 -18.32
N SER A 47 -2.66 -25.71 -17.60
CA SER A 47 -2.61 -25.64 -16.12
C SER A 47 -1.69 -26.74 -15.59
N LEU A 48 -0.41 -26.43 -15.50
CA LEU A 48 0.51 -27.16 -14.62
C LEU A 48 0.57 -26.41 -13.29
N PRO A 49 0.43 -27.10 -12.16
CA PRO A 49 0.52 -26.45 -10.84
C PRO A 49 1.95 -26.07 -10.52
N ILE A 50 2.14 -24.83 -10.10
CA ILE A 50 3.39 -24.15 -9.76
C ILE A 50 4.26 -24.82 -8.66
N PRO A 51 3.80 -25.77 -7.81
CA PRO A 51 4.63 -26.34 -6.74
C PRO A 51 5.81 -27.20 -7.19
N GLU A 52 5.79 -27.83 -8.38
CA GLU A 52 6.87 -28.74 -8.79
C GLU A 52 8.12 -28.06 -9.35
N VAL A 53 8.04 -26.79 -9.75
CA VAL A 53 9.18 -26.04 -10.30
C VAL A 53 10.05 -25.43 -9.19
N VAL A 54 9.52 -25.21 -8.00
CA VAL A 54 10.23 -24.56 -6.88
C VAL A 54 11.12 -25.55 -6.13
N GLU A 55 10.75 -26.82 -6.01
CA GLU A 55 11.59 -27.83 -5.35
C GLU A 55 12.86 -28.17 -6.14
N THR A 56 12.84 -28.05 -7.47
CA THR A 56 14.01 -28.34 -8.31
C THR A 56 15.07 -27.23 -8.30
N LEU A 57 14.71 -26.00 -7.94
CA LEU A 57 15.65 -24.86 -7.90
C LEU A 57 16.27 -24.64 -6.51
N SER A 58 15.64 -25.08 -5.42
CA SER A 58 16.19 -24.98 -4.06
C SER A 58 17.28 -26.00 -3.76
N GLY A 59 17.42 -27.07 -4.56
CA GLY A 59 18.43 -28.11 -4.40
C GLY A 59 19.86 -27.74 -4.88
N VAL A 60 20.01 -26.65 -5.62
CA VAL A 60 21.31 -26.26 -6.23
C VAL A 60 22.12 -25.29 -5.37
N ALA A 61 21.51 -24.65 -4.37
CA ALA A 61 22.17 -23.63 -3.54
C ALA A 61 22.74 -24.12 -2.19
N SER A 62 22.54 -25.38 -1.82
CA SER A 62 23.04 -25.92 -0.54
C SER A 62 24.01 -27.05 -0.74
N GLY A 63 25.25 -26.72 -1.10
CA GLY A 63 26.35 -27.65 -1.09
C GLY A 63 26.72 -28.05 0.35
N LYS A 64 26.33 -29.24 0.80
CA LYS A 64 26.95 -29.93 1.92
C LYS A 64 27.41 -31.31 1.48
N LEU A 65 28.71 -31.44 1.52
CA LEU A 65 29.44 -32.72 1.50
C LEU A 65 28.92 -33.67 2.61
N LEU A 66 28.57 -34.89 2.24
CA LEU A 66 28.64 -36.03 3.16
C LEU A 66 29.11 -37.24 2.40
N GLU A 67 30.21 -37.80 2.89
CA GLU A 67 30.87 -39.01 2.43
C GLU A 67 30.13 -40.29 2.88
N ASN A 68 30.17 -41.24 1.95
CA ASN A 68 30.27 -42.70 2.15
C ASN A 68 29.28 -43.50 3.01
N SER A 69 28.56 -44.42 2.36
CA SER A 69 28.87 -45.87 2.47
C SER A 69 27.98 -46.74 1.57
N THR A 70 28.65 -47.52 0.78
CA THR A 70 28.40 -48.82 0.08
C THR A 70 27.10 -49.59 0.34
N SER A 71 26.36 -50.02 -0.70
CA SER A 71 26.40 -51.35 -1.29
C SER A 71 25.25 -51.61 -2.29
N SER A 72 25.67 -52.04 -3.47
CA SER A 72 25.09 -52.98 -4.45
C SER A 72 23.60 -53.20 -4.61
N SER A 73 23.02 -52.86 -5.80
CA SER A 73 22.52 -53.86 -6.76
C SER A 73 22.10 -53.18 -8.07
N GLU A 74 22.56 -53.78 -9.16
CA GLU A 74 22.36 -53.41 -10.56
C GLU A 74 20.90 -53.64 -11.00
N SER A 75 20.34 -52.78 -11.88
CA SER A 75 20.00 -53.15 -13.26
C SER A 75 19.13 -52.11 -13.95
N GLU A 76 19.60 -51.74 -15.13
CA GLU A 76 18.82 -51.27 -16.30
C GLU A 76 17.79 -50.15 -16.18
N THR A 77 18.27 -48.88 -16.29
CA THR A 77 17.55 -47.81 -17.04
C THR A 77 18.53 -46.66 -17.44
N ASN A 78 19.54 -46.98 -18.20
CA ASN A 78 20.57 -46.02 -18.65
C ASN A 78 20.48 -45.76 -20.16
N SER A 79 19.44 -45.06 -20.67
CA SER A 79 19.52 -44.55 -22.04
C SER A 79 18.83 -43.17 -22.30
N ALA A 80 18.03 -42.67 -21.40
CA ALA A 80 17.33 -41.39 -21.56
C ALA A 80 18.08 -40.20 -20.92
N GLU A 81 18.63 -40.37 -19.73
CA GLU A 81 19.36 -39.30 -19.00
C GLU A 81 20.68 -38.88 -19.68
N ASN A 82 21.35 -39.82 -20.40
CA ASN A 82 22.60 -39.50 -21.11
C ASN A 82 22.40 -38.63 -22.36
N LYS A 83 21.17 -38.55 -22.91
CA LYS A 83 20.90 -37.68 -24.09
C LYS A 83 20.58 -36.25 -23.66
N GLU A 84 19.91 -36.05 -22.54
CA GLU A 84 19.61 -34.71 -22.01
C GLU A 84 20.85 -34.00 -21.45
N ASN A 85 21.69 -34.72 -20.71
CA ASN A 85 22.97 -34.20 -20.21
C ASN A 85 23.96 -33.83 -21.31
N LEU A 86 23.91 -34.54 -22.45
CA LEU A 86 24.77 -34.22 -23.60
C LEU A 86 24.25 -32.99 -24.35
N GLN A 87 22.93 -32.73 -24.31
CA GLN A 87 22.32 -31.57 -24.94
C GLN A 87 22.52 -30.31 -24.09
N LEU A 88 22.44 -30.41 -22.76
CA LEU A 88 22.77 -29.31 -21.82
C LEU A 88 24.23 -28.88 -21.94
N ARG A 89 25.19 -29.83 -22.00
CA ARG A 89 26.60 -29.50 -22.17
C ARG A 89 26.88 -28.79 -23.50
N LYS A 90 26.23 -29.20 -24.60
CA LYS A 90 26.37 -28.52 -25.90
C LYS A 90 25.76 -27.11 -25.92
N THR A 91 24.75 -26.84 -25.09
CA THR A 91 24.16 -25.49 -24.96
C THR A 91 25.06 -24.61 -24.12
N THR A 92 25.68 -25.13 -23.07
CA THR A 92 26.61 -24.38 -22.21
C THR A 92 27.92 -24.04 -22.94
N GLU A 93 28.43 -24.95 -23.76
CA GLU A 93 29.60 -24.68 -24.60
C GLU A 93 29.31 -23.69 -25.74
N LYS A 94 28.09 -23.63 -26.23
CA LYS A 94 27.66 -22.62 -27.22
C LYS A 94 27.48 -21.22 -26.64
N LEU A 95 27.09 -21.13 -25.36
CA LEU A 95 26.98 -19.85 -24.64
C LEU A 95 28.33 -19.28 -24.20
N SER A 96 29.30 -20.15 -23.86
CA SER A 96 30.68 -19.72 -23.57
C SER A 96 31.47 -19.32 -24.83
N GLY A 97 31.11 -19.82 -25.99
CA GLY A 97 31.70 -19.43 -27.28
C GLY A 97 31.21 -18.05 -27.77
N LEU A 98 30.00 -17.63 -27.39
CA LEU A 98 29.45 -16.34 -27.74
C LEU A 98 29.97 -15.17 -26.89
N ALA A 99 30.48 -15.44 -25.70
CA ALA A 99 31.11 -14.44 -24.84
C ALA A 99 32.52 -14.01 -25.27
N GLY A 100 33.16 -14.80 -26.15
CA GLY A 100 34.52 -14.56 -26.64
C GLY A 100 34.65 -13.62 -27.85
N ASP A 101 33.55 -13.39 -28.58
CA ASP A 101 33.62 -12.68 -29.88
C ASP A 101 33.18 -11.20 -29.84
N PHE A 102 32.88 -10.64 -28.67
CA PHE A 102 32.49 -9.23 -28.53
C PHE A 102 33.62 -8.24 -28.15
N SER A 103 34.88 -8.69 -28.11
CA SER A 103 36.04 -7.85 -27.74
C SER A 103 36.80 -7.22 -28.93
N GLY A 104 36.22 -7.19 -30.10
CA GLY A 104 36.93 -6.67 -31.26
C GLY A 104 36.08 -5.80 -32.17
N LYS A 105 36.16 -4.48 -32.00
CA LYS A 105 35.87 -3.34 -32.86
C LYS A 105 34.89 -2.33 -32.28
N MET A 106 35.35 -1.48 -31.40
CA MET A 106 34.87 -0.10 -31.29
C MET A 106 36.07 0.83 -31.46
N SER A 107 36.04 1.62 -32.53
CA SER A 107 37.03 2.63 -32.83
C SER A 107 36.94 3.79 -31.86
N GLU A 108 38.10 4.26 -31.46
CA GLU A 108 38.37 5.35 -30.55
C GLU A 108 37.63 6.66 -30.89
N SER A 109 36.88 7.16 -29.94
CA SER A 109 36.75 8.58 -29.66
C SER A 109 36.48 8.74 -28.15
N GLU A 110 37.58 8.95 -27.42
CA GLU A 110 37.56 9.18 -25.97
C GLU A 110 36.95 10.54 -25.63
N PRO A 111 36.06 10.65 -24.64
CA PRO A 111 35.80 11.89 -23.93
C PRO A 111 36.94 12.14 -22.92
N LYS A 112 37.59 13.28 -23.02
CA LYS A 112 38.65 13.72 -22.10
C LYS A 112 38.12 13.80 -20.68
N TYR A 113 38.54 12.85 -19.85
CA TYR A 113 38.46 13.00 -18.39
C TYR A 113 39.57 13.93 -17.93
N LEU A 114 39.22 14.87 -17.02
CA LEU A 114 40.16 15.72 -16.31
C LEU A 114 41.03 14.84 -15.40
N ASP A 115 42.35 14.88 -15.64
CA ASP A 115 43.35 14.21 -14.83
C ASP A 115 43.38 14.78 -13.40
N PHE A 116 43.15 13.90 -12.44
CA PHE A 116 43.56 14.13 -11.05
C PHE A 116 44.93 13.49 -10.83
N PRO A 117 45.92 14.18 -10.24
CA PRO A 117 47.23 13.64 -10.02
C PRO A 117 47.23 12.59 -8.91
N THR A 118 47.60 11.37 -9.29
CA THR A 118 47.93 10.26 -8.37
C THR A 118 49.45 10.25 -8.18
N GLU A 119 49.92 10.84 -7.11
CA GLU A 119 51.23 10.51 -6.55
C GLU A 119 51.11 10.32 -5.04
N ILE A 120 51.10 9.07 -4.61
CA ILE A 120 51.37 8.69 -3.22
C ILE A 120 52.71 7.96 -3.22
N HIS A 121 53.79 8.67 -2.88
CA HIS A 121 55.07 8.08 -2.57
C HIS A 121 55.01 7.37 -1.21
N GLN A 122 55.30 6.08 -1.20
CA GLN A 122 55.61 5.33 0.01
C GLN A 122 57.04 5.66 0.47
N GLU A 123 57.21 6.39 1.54
CA GLU A 123 58.44 6.41 2.33
C GLU A 123 58.22 5.67 3.65
N LYS A 124 58.86 4.51 3.78
CA LYS A 124 59.10 3.84 5.08
C LYS A 124 60.35 4.46 5.68
N SER A 125 60.25 5.23 6.75
CA SER A 125 61.38 5.54 7.61
C SER A 125 61.04 5.37 9.09
N GLN A 126 62.00 4.79 9.77
CA GLN A 126 62.05 4.41 11.17
C GLN A 126 61.77 5.55 12.13
N LEU A 127 60.84 5.39 13.05
CA LEU A 127 60.58 6.36 14.15
C LEU A 127 61.33 5.90 15.40
N LYS A 128 62.31 6.68 15.80
CA LYS A 128 62.90 6.68 17.14
C LYS A 128 62.05 7.61 18.04
N ASN A 129 61.74 7.09 19.25
CA ASN A 129 61.00 7.81 20.27
C ASN A 129 61.74 9.10 20.75
N SER A 130 61.06 10.23 20.61
CA SER A 130 61.36 11.48 21.37
C SER A 130 60.06 12.24 21.58
N PRO A 131 59.80 12.85 22.78
CA PRO A 131 58.57 13.60 23.02
C PRO A 131 58.61 14.90 22.23
N SER A 132 57.69 15.03 21.27
CA SER A 132 57.52 16.23 20.47
C SER A 132 56.67 17.28 21.16
N PRO A 133 57.07 18.58 21.04
CA PRO A 133 56.25 19.69 21.53
C PRO A 133 54.97 19.83 20.68
N ASN A 134 53.90 20.34 21.31
CA ASN A 134 52.63 20.63 20.74
C ASN A 134 52.72 21.31 19.37
N LEU A 135 52.56 20.52 18.29
CA LEU A 135 52.29 21.09 16.97
C LEU A 135 50.84 21.59 17.00
N PRO A 136 50.60 22.85 16.51
CA PRO A 136 49.24 23.30 16.32
C PRO A 136 48.54 22.31 15.39
N LEU A 137 47.38 21.81 15.82
CA LEU A 137 46.49 21.02 14.98
C LEU A 137 46.33 21.74 13.64
N SER A 138 46.74 21.10 12.55
CA SER A 138 46.45 21.58 11.20
C SER A 138 45.01 22.03 11.15
N PRO A 139 44.67 23.16 10.50
CA PRO A 139 43.27 23.54 10.37
C PRO A 139 42.54 22.32 9.81
N SER A 140 41.67 21.76 10.65
CA SER A 140 40.83 20.63 10.26
C SER A 140 40.25 20.96 8.89
N LEU A 141 40.49 20.11 7.90
CA LEU A 141 39.86 20.22 6.59
C LEU A 141 38.35 20.23 6.84
N LEU A 142 37.77 21.42 6.95
CA LEU A 142 36.31 21.56 7.07
C LEU A 142 35.75 21.13 5.74
N LEU A 143 35.35 19.88 5.65
CA LEU A 143 34.60 19.41 4.50
C LEU A 143 33.34 20.27 4.38
N PRO A 144 32.96 20.66 3.16
CA PRO A 144 31.74 21.41 2.95
C PRO A 144 30.55 20.61 3.46
N ILE A 145 29.68 21.26 4.24
CA ILE A 145 28.46 20.67 4.74
C ILE A 145 27.37 20.92 3.70
N TRP A 146 26.84 19.85 3.10
CA TRP A 146 25.64 19.93 2.27
C TRP A 146 24.40 20.03 3.16
N LYS A 147 23.54 21.02 2.89
CA LYS A 147 22.31 21.29 3.69
C LYS A 147 21.05 21.28 2.82
N ASP A 148 21.02 20.48 1.82
CA ASP A 148 19.87 20.33 0.92
C ASP A 148 19.69 18.87 0.55
N GLU A 149 18.60 18.58 -0.14
CA GLU A 149 18.27 17.31 -0.72
C GLU A 149 19.36 16.82 -1.70
N LEU A 150 19.75 15.55 -1.63
CA LEU A 150 20.64 14.93 -2.61
C LEU A 150 19.82 14.54 -3.85
N TYR A 151 19.54 15.50 -4.70
CA TYR A 151 18.68 15.35 -5.87
C TYR A 151 19.45 14.88 -7.09
N LEU A 152 18.95 13.84 -7.77
CA LEU A 152 19.55 13.26 -8.97
C LEU A 152 18.81 13.76 -10.21
N GLU A 153 19.36 14.74 -10.93
CA GLU A 153 18.72 15.40 -12.07
C GLU A 153 18.34 14.45 -13.21
N PHE A 154 19.16 13.42 -13.46
CA PHE A 154 18.93 12.46 -14.56
C PHE A 154 18.13 11.21 -14.16
N HIS A 155 17.44 11.24 -13.01
CA HIS A 155 16.70 10.11 -12.48
C HIS A 155 15.21 10.43 -12.20
N ARG A 156 14.66 11.45 -12.86
CA ARG A 156 13.27 11.88 -12.66
C ARG A 156 12.24 10.83 -13.08
N GLY A 157 12.57 10.02 -14.10
CA GLY A 157 11.75 8.90 -14.56
C GLY A 157 11.68 7.76 -13.55
N CYS A 158 12.76 7.55 -12.77
CA CYS A 158 12.84 6.50 -11.76
C CYS A 158 11.73 6.58 -10.69
N TYR A 159 11.16 7.75 -10.45
CA TYR A 159 10.04 7.89 -9.51
C TYR A 159 8.75 7.25 -10.00
N THR A 160 8.63 6.97 -11.30
CA THR A 160 7.38 6.49 -11.90
C THR A 160 7.52 5.20 -12.69
N THR A 161 8.64 4.99 -13.40
CA THR A 161 8.88 3.80 -14.24
C THR A 161 8.67 2.51 -13.47
N ARG A 162 7.96 1.53 -14.05
CA ARG A 162 7.57 0.26 -13.41
C ARG A 162 6.73 0.49 -12.15
N ALA A 163 5.54 1.04 -12.37
CA ALA A 163 4.57 1.36 -11.32
C ALA A 163 4.17 0.14 -10.48
N ASP A 164 4.18 -1.07 -11.06
CA ASP A 164 3.95 -2.33 -10.38
C ASP A 164 4.98 -2.59 -9.26
N GLN A 165 6.28 -2.35 -9.49
CA GLN A 165 7.34 -2.54 -8.50
C GLN A 165 7.17 -1.62 -7.29
N LYS A 166 6.82 -0.37 -7.56
CA LYS A 166 6.57 0.63 -6.52
C LYS A 166 5.37 0.28 -5.65
N ARG A 167 4.30 -0.21 -6.29
CA ARG A 167 3.11 -0.70 -5.58
C ARG A 167 3.41 -1.92 -4.73
N GLN A 168 4.12 -2.90 -5.28
CA GLN A 168 4.50 -4.12 -4.56
C GLN A 168 5.40 -3.79 -3.37
N ASN A 169 6.41 -2.95 -3.56
CA ASN A 169 7.30 -2.53 -2.48
C ASN A 169 6.50 -1.89 -1.33
N ARG A 170 5.69 -0.84 -1.61
CA ARG A 170 4.88 -0.17 -0.59
C ARG A 170 3.98 -1.13 0.16
N ARG A 171 3.26 -1.98 -0.57
CA ARG A 171 2.36 -2.97 0.02
C ARG A 171 3.08 -3.99 0.90
N CYS A 172 4.25 -4.48 0.46
CA CYS A 172 5.02 -5.43 1.25
C CYS A 172 5.62 -4.80 2.51
N GLU A 173 6.07 -3.55 2.45
CA GLU A 173 6.52 -2.80 3.64
C GLU A 173 5.40 -2.68 4.69
N ASP A 174 4.19 -2.27 4.26
CA ASP A 174 3.03 -2.13 5.14
C ASP A 174 2.57 -3.49 5.72
N LEU A 175 2.56 -4.55 4.91
CA LEU A 175 2.22 -5.91 5.36
C LEU A 175 3.24 -6.47 6.35
N LEU A 176 4.54 -6.24 6.13
CA LEU A 176 5.60 -6.65 7.04
C LEU A 176 5.50 -5.95 8.38
N TYR A 177 5.27 -4.63 8.38
CA TYR A 177 5.00 -3.86 9.59
C TYR A 177 3.83 -4.46 10.39
N GLN A 178 2.69 -4.74 9.73
CA GLN A 178 1.52 -5.32 10.38
C GLN A 178 1.76 -6.75 10.87
N ALA A 179 2.49 -7.56 10.11
CA ALA A 179 2.80 -8.93 10.47
C ALA A 179 3.74 -9.00 11.70
N GLU A 180 4.78 -8.16 11.74
CA GLU A 180 5.66 -8.04 12.91
C GLU A 180 4.90 -7.58 14.15
N LEU A 181 4.15 -6.48 14.04
CA LEU A 181 3.38 -5.92 15.15
C LEU A 181 2.39 -6.93 15.73
N LEU A 182 1.54 -7.52 14.89
CA LEU A 182 0.47 -8.40 15.36
C LEU A 182 0.98 -9.78 15.80
N SER A 183 2.07 -10.29 15.22
CA SER A 183 2.70 -11.52 15.72
C SER A 183 3.40 -11.30 17.07
N SER A 184 4.01 -10.13 17.30
CA SER A 184 4.54 -9.74 18.59
C SER A 184 3.45 -9.71 19.66
N ILE A 185 2.32 -9.04 19.37
CA ILE A 185 1.17 -8.98 20.27
C ILE A 185 0.60 -10.39 20.53
N ALA A 186 0.44 -11.22 19.49
CA ALA A 186 -0.02 -12.59 19.62
C ALA A 186 0.91 -13.41 20.51
N THR A 187 2.23 -13.29 20.34
CA THR A 187 3.22 -14.00 21.16
C THR A 187 3.11 -13.58 22.63
N ILE A 188 3.05 -12.28 22.91
CA ILE A 188 2.95 -11.75 24.28
C ILE A 188 1.62 -12.16 24.94
N CYS A 189 0.50 -12.04 24.21
CA CYS A 189 -0.82 -12.28 24.81
C CYS A 189 -1.18 -13.76 24.94
N THR A 190 -0.65 -14.63 24.07
CA THR A 190 -1.14 -16.01 23.94
C THR A 190 -0.06 -17.07 24.11
N GLY A 191 1.23 -16.67 24.11
CA GLY A 191 2.36 -17.60 24.07
C GLY A 191 2.57 -18.23 22.68
N ALA A 192 1.96 -17.70 21.63
CA ALA A 192 2.20 -18.16 20.25
C ALA A 192 3.68 -17.98 19.86
N VAL A 193 4.19 -18.87 19.04
CA VAL A 193 5.58 -18.77 18.56
C VAL A 193 5.71 -17.59 17.60
N TYR A 194 6.70 -16.72 17.87
CA TYR A 194 7.02 -15.61 16.98
C TYR A 194 7.67 -16.12 15.68
N PRO A 195 7.16 -15.75 14.49
CA PRO A 195 7.61 -16.29 13.21
C PRO A 195 8.86 -15.59 12.68
N LYS A 196 9.95 -15.62 13.47
CA LYS A 196 11.18 -14.86 13.21
C LYS A 196 11.81 -15.18 11.87
N VAL A 197 11.92 -16.48 11.53
CA VAL A 197 12.58 -16.94 10.31
C VAL A 197 11.84 -16.51 9.07
N GLU A 198 10.50 -16.62 9.09
CA GLU A 198 9.64 -16.22 7.98
C GLU A 198 9.66 -14.70 7.75
N LEU A 199 9.61 -13.91 8.83
CA LEU A 199 9.69 -12.46 8.76
C LEU A 199 11.06 -11.98 8.27
N GLU A 200 12.15 -12.57 8.79
CA GLU A 200 13.52 -12.26 8.34
C GLU A 200 13.69 -12.56 6.85
N SER A 201 13.22 -13.73 6.39
CA SER A 201 13.26 -14.09 4.97
C SER A 201 12.47 -13.12 4.11
N ALA A 202 11.27 -12.74 4.53
CA ALA A 202 10.41 -11.79 3.82
C ALA A 202 11.04 -10.39 3.75
N TRP A 203 11.59 -9.88 4.86
CA TRP A 203 12.34 -8.61 4.87
C TRP A 203 13.53 -8.62 3.92
N LYS A 204 14.32 -9.68 3.91
CA LYS A 204 15.48 -9.81 3.00
C LYS A 204 15.06 -9.77 1.54
N GLN A 205 13.93 -10.36 1.17
CA GLN A 205 13.40 -10.30 -0.20
C GLN A 205 12.96 -8.89 -0.59
N VAL A 206 12.26 -8.17 0.30
CA VAL A 206 11.86 -6.77 0.04
C VAL A 206 13.08 -5.88 -0.09
N LEU A 207 14.03 -5.96 0.85
CA LEU A 207 15.26 -5.16 0.84
C LEU A 207 16.12 -5.43 -0.40
N PHE A 208 16.19 -6.70 -0.85
CA PHE A 208 16.87 -7.06 -2.10
C PHE A 208 16.21 -6.37 -3.31
N ASN A 209 14.87 -6.37 -3.37
CA ASN A 209 14.12 -5.75 -4.47
C ASN A 209 14.11 -4.20 -4.41
N GLN A 210 14.61 -3.60 -3.33
CA GLN A 210 14.89 -2.16 -3.25
C GLN A 210 16.23 -1.77 -3.89
N PHE A 211 16.95 -2.72 -4.50
CA PHE A 211 18.17 -2.45 -5.25
C PHE A 211 17.94 -1.35 -6.29
N HIS A 212 18.97 -0.50 -6.49
CA HIS A 212 18.89 0.77 -7.22
C HIS A 212 18.49 0.67 -8.70
N ASP A 213 18.43 -0.53 -9.30
CA ASP A 213 17.89 -0.77 -10.64
C ASP A 213 16.57 -1.56 -10.65
N ILE A 214 16.19 -2.21 -9.54
CA ILE A 214 14.92 -2.95 -9.46
C ILE A 214 13.79 -1.98 -9.10
N LEU A 215 13.83 -1.38 -7.91
CA LEU A 215 12.78 -0.45 -7.46
C LEU A 215 12.60 0.76 -8.38
N PRO A 216 13.67 1.39 -8.93
CA PRO A 216 13.54 2.48 -9.89
C PRO A 216 12.89 2.11 -11.22
N GLY A 217 12.89 0.84 -11.59
CA GLY A 217 12.32 0.40 -12.86
C GLY A 217 13.31 0.42 -14.03
N SER A 218 14.62 0.40 -13.78
CA SER A 218 15.68 0.58 -14.75
C SER A 218 16.42 -0.71 -15.12
N ALA A 219 15.84 -1.88 -14.84
CA ALA A 219 16.36 -3.18 -15.20
C ALA A 219 15.67 -3.77 -16.45
N ILE A 220 16.15 -4.93 -16.91
CA ILE A 220 15.53 -5.69 -18.01
C ILE A 220 14.28 -6.45 -17.54
N ALA A 221 13.38 -6.81 -18.45
CA ALA A 221 12.11 -7.47 -18.16
C ALA A 221 12.23 -8.72 -17.26
N GLN A 222 13.28 -9.55 -17.43
CA GLN A 222 13.48 -10.77 -16.62
C GLN A 222 13.62 -10.46 -15.12
N VAL A 223 14.28 -9.36 -14.76
CA VAL A 223 14.45 -8.93 -13.36
C VAL A 223 13.09 -8.68 -12.69
N TYR A 224 12.13 -8.12 -13.44
CA TYR A 224 10.79 -7.84 -12.90
C TYR A 224 9.92 -9.08 -12.78
N ILE A 225 10.13 -10.10 -13.62
CA ILE A 225 9.51 -11.41 -13.45
C ILE A 225 9.97 -12.01 -12.10
N ASP A 226 11.28 -12.00 -11.84
CA ASP A 226 11.86 -12.55 -10.62
C ASP A 226 11.43 -11.73 -9.38
N ALA A 227 11.46 -10.40 -9.47
CA ALA A 227 11.02 -9.50 -8.40
C ALA A 227 9.53 -9.68 -8.06
N ASN A 228 8.67 -9.84 -9.07
CA ASN A 228 7.24 -10.07 -8.87
C ASN A 228 6.96 -11.40 -8.17
N LEU A 229 7.72 -12.46 -8.47
CA LEU A 229 7.65 -13.74 -7.75
C LEU A 229 8.07 -13.57 -6.28
N ALA A 230 9.15 -12.85 -6.02
CA ALA A 230 9.60 -12.57 -4.66
C ALA A 230 8.57 -11.74 -3.85
N PHE A 231 8.02 -10.69 -4.43
CA PHE A 231 6.96 -9.90 -3.78
C PHE A 231 5.69 -10.72 -3.53
N ALA A 232 5.29 -11.61 -4.45
CA ALA A 232 4.14 -12.50 -4.25
C ALA A 232 4.38 -13.48 -3.09
N GLU A 233 5.59 -13.99 -2.93
CA GLU A 233 5.97 -14.84 -1.80
C GLU A 233 5.91 -14.06 -0.47
N VAL A 234 6.42 -12.83 -0.44
CA VAL A 234 6.35 -11.95 0.73
C VAL A 234 4.88 -11.67 1.11
N ASP A 235 4.04 -11.29 0.13
CA ASP A 235 2.61 -11.04 0.35
C ASP A 235 1.92 -12.26 0.97
N ARG A 236 2.14 -13.44 0.40
CA ARG A 236 1.58 -14.70 0.89
C ARG A 236 2.03 -15.02 2.32
N THR A 237 3.33 -14.90 2.60
CA THR A 237 3.92 -15.17 3.91
C THR A 237 3.38 -14.20 4.97
N CYS A 238 3.39 -12.90 4.68
CA CYS A 238 2.90 -11.88 5.62
C CYS A 238 1.40 -12.03 5.90
N ARG A 239 0.58 -12.31 4.88
CA ARG A 239 -0.85 -12.58 5.09
C ARG A 239 -1.09 -13.82 5.94
N HIS A 240 -0.32 -14.89 5.75
CA HIS A 240 -0.43 -16.08 6.57
C HIS A 240 -0.09 -15.81 8.04
N ILE A 241 1.01 -15.09 8.29
CA ILE A 241 1.40 -14.66 9.65
C ILE A 241 0.31 -13.78 10.25
N LEU A 242 -0.17 -12.80 9.51
CA LEU A 242 -1.21 -11.86 9.95
C LEU A 242 -2.49 -12.59 10.34
N LEU A 243 -3.00 -13.48 9.49
CA LEU A 243 -4.20 -14.28 9.77
C LEU A 243 -4.05 -15.13 11.03
N LYS A 244 -2.91 -15.83 11.18
CA LYS A 244 -2.63 -16.63 12.39
C LYS A 244 -2.59 -15.77 13.65
N SER A 245 -1.96 -14.61 13.58
CA SER A 245 -1.86 -13.68 14.71
C SER A 245 -3.23 -13.14 15.12
N LEU A 246 -4.05 -12.72 14.14
CA LEU A 246 -5.42 -12.28 14.38
C LEU A 246 -6.29 -13.36 14.97
N ASP A 247 -6.18 -14.61 14.48
CA ASP A 247 -6.90 -15.77 15.04
C ASP A 247 -6.50 -16.05 16.50
N ALA A 248 -5.20 -16.02 16.79
CA ALA A 248 -4.70 -16.24 18.13
C ALA A 248 -5.18 -15.16 19.12
N ILE A 249 -5.12 -13.90 18.73
CA ILE A 249 -5.59 -12.77 19.56
C ILE A 249 -7.11 -12.86 19.74
N ALA A 250 -7.88 -13.04 18.66
CA ALA A 250 -9.33 -13.09 18.71
C ALA A 250 -9.86 -14.24 19.60
N ALA A 251 -9.14 -15.37 19.64
CA ALA A 251 -9.47 -16.50 20.52
C ALA A 251 -9.39 -16.14 22.03
N GLN A 252 -8.60 -15.14 22.42
CA GLN A 252 -8.47 -14.67 23.80
C GLN A 252 -9.50 -13.61 24.18
N ILE A 253 -10.26 -13.08 23.22
CA ILE A 253 -11.21 -11.99 23.48
C ILE A 253 -12.50 -12.56 24.11
N SER A 254 -12.82 -12.06 25.32
CA SER A 254 -14.07 -12.37 26.00
C SER A 254 -15.22 -11.65 25.33
N LEU A 255 -16.21 -12.41 24.88
CA LEU A 255 -17.34 -11.84 24.17
C LEU A 255 -18.53 -11.64 25.13
N PRO A 256 -19.22 -10.50 25.10
CA PRO A 256 -20.48 -10.31 25.79
C PRO A 256 -21.57 -11.17 25.16
N SER A 257 -22.72 -11.28 25.82
CA SER A 257 -23.87 -11.98 25.27
C SER A 257 -24.25 -11.41 23.89
N PRO A 258 -24.36 -12.24 22.86
CA PRO A 258 -24.71 -11.78 21.52
C PRO A 258 -26.14 -11.22 21.47
N PRO A 259 -26.44 -10.23 20.63
CA PRO A 259 -27.81 -9.67 20.49
C PRO A 259 -28.81 -10.68 19.92
N GLN A 260 -28.33 -11.72 19.23
CA GLN A 260 -29.11 -12.81 18.68
C GLN A 260 -28.36 -14.16 18.83
N PRO A 261 -29.02 -15.28 18.95
CA PRO A 261 -28.36 -16.59 19.20
C PRO A 261 -27.38 -17.04 18.11
N ASP A 262 -27.60 -16.60 16.85
CA ASP A 262 -26.80 -16.93 15.68
C ASP A 262 -25.84 -15.80 15.26
N ALA A 263 -25.69 -14.76 16.08
CA ALA A 263 -24.78 -13.65 15.82
C ALA A 263 -23.35 -14.12 15.74
N GLN A 264 -22.60 -13.61 14.76
CA GLN A 264 -21.18 -13.87 14.58
C GLN A 264 -20.37 -12.65 15.03
N PRO A 265 -19.30 -12.84 15.80
CA PRO A 265 -18.45 -11.73 16.19
C PRO A 265 -17.59 -11.26 15.00
N ILE A 266 -17.55 -9.95 14.82
CA ILE A 266 -16.64 -9.24 13.92
C ILE A 266 -15.58 -8.57 14.77
N PHE A 267 -14.32 -8.89 14.53
CA PHE A 267 -13.18 -8.26 15.17
C PHE A 267 -12.58 -7.24 14.19
N VAL A 268 -12.53 -6.00 14.59
CA VAL A 268 -11.90 -4.91 13.81
C VAL A 268 -10.64 -4.49 14.53
N PHE A 269 -9.48 -4.66 13.88
CA PHE A 269 -8.17 -4.37 14.43
C PHE A 269 -7.58 -3.12 13.80
N ASN A 270 -6.89 -2.34 14.61
CA ASN A 270 -6.15 -1.16 14.24
C ASN A 270 -4.66 -1.37 14.50
N SER A 271 -3.85 -1.32 13.46
CA SER A 271 -2.38 -1.45 13.54
C SER A 271 -1.66 -0.11 13.72
N LEU A 272 -2.37 1.03 13.74
CA LEU A 272 -1.79 2.36 13.91
C LEU A 272 -1.90 2.83 15.37
N ASN A 273 -0.97 3.66 15.79
CA ASN A 273 -0.85 4.09 17.19
C ASN A 273 -1.75 5.29 17.55
N TRP A 274 -2.88 5.44 16.90
CA TRP A 274 -3.97 6.38 17.27
C TRP A 274 -5.33 5.72 17.08
N SER A 275 -6.30 6.15 17.89
CA SER A 275 -7.69 5.71 17.74
C SER A 275 -8.29 6.28 16.47
N ARG A 276 -9.04 5.47 15.71
CA ARG A 276 -9.68 5.92 14.48
C ARG A 276 -11.02 5.27 14.21
N SER A 277 -11.78 5.93 13.33
CA SER A 277 -13.03 5.42 12.78
C SER A 277 -12.88 5.32 11.26
N GLU A 278 -13.34 4.22 10.67
CA GLU A 278 -13.21 3.98 9.23
C GLU A 278 -14.35 3.09 8.74
N VAL A 279 -14.77 3.29 7.49
CA VAL A 279 -15.70 2.38 6.84
C VAL A 279 -14.98 1.07 6.49
N VAL A 280 -15.47 -0.01 7.03
CA VAL A 280 -14.94 -1.35 6.79
C VAL A 280 -15.88 -2.16 5.90
N ALA A 281 -15.32 -3.13 5.18
CA ALA A 281 -16.00 -3.95 4.20
C ALA A 281 -15.94 -5.45 4.58
N LEU A 282 -17.07 -6.14 4.51
CA LEU A 282 -17.18 -7.58 4.70
C LEU A 282 -17.74 -8.21 3.44
N THR A 283 -17.01 -9.15 2.84
CA THR A 283 -17.54 -9.95 1.73
C THR A 283 -18.35 -11.12 2.30
N LEU A 284 -19.63 -11.16 1.99
CA LEU A 284 -20.59 -12.11 2.52
C LEU A 284 -21.33 -12.84 1.39
N PRO A 285 -21.74 -14.10 1.61
CA PRO A 285 -22.58 -14.79 0.64
C PRO A 285 -23.97 -14.13 0.56
N ASP A 286 -24.47 -13.99 -0.67
CA ASP A 286 -25.84 -13.51 -0.90
C ASP A 286 -26.87 -14.55 -0.44
N SER A 287 -27.97 -14.08 0.11
CA SER A 287 -29.13 -14.90 0.43
C SER A 287 -30.43 -14.21 0.03
N PRO A 288 -31.41 -14.94 -0.55
CA PRO A 288 -32.72 -14.41 -0.78
C PRO A 288 -33.59 -14.34 0.49
N ASP A 289 -33.25 -15.12 1.54
CA ASP A 289 -34.11 -15.39 2.70
C ASP A 289 -33.82 -14.43 3.87
N TRP A 290 -32.61 -13.86 3.94
CA TRP A 290 -32.24 -12.95 5.02
C TRP A 290 -31.32 -11.83 4.52
N ALA A 291 -31.26 -10.71 5.29
CA ALA A 291 -30.31 -9.64 5.16
C ALA A 291 -29.34 -9.65 6.33
N TRP A 292 -28.09 -9.19 6.09
CA TRP A 292 -27.09 -9.01 7.12
C TRP A 292 -27.25 -7.65 7.81
N GLN A 293 -27.06 -7.63 9.13
CA GLN A 293 -27.12 -6.43 9.96
C GLN A 293 -25.95 -6.38 10.93
N ILE A 294 -25.46 -5.18 11.21
CA ILE A 294 -24.37 -4.95 12.17
C ILE A 294 -24.95 -4.37 13.46
N TYR A 295 -24.44 -4.86 14.59
CA TYR A 295 -24.75 -4.34 15.92
C TYR A 295 -23.46 -4.06 16.67
N ASP A 296 -23.49 -3.03 17.52
CA ASP A 296 -22.42 -2.75 18.46
C ASP A 296 -22.51 -3.65 19.71
N LEU A 297 -21.56 -3.45 20.66
CA LEU A 297 -21.52 -4.20 21.90
C LEU A 297 -22.70 -3.90 22.86
N SER A 298 -23.39 -2.78 22.69
CA SER A 298 -24.60 -2.44 23.46
C SER A 298 -25.87 -3.10 22.93
N GLY A 299 -25.76 -3.75 21.76
CA GLY A 299 -26.91 -4.30 21.03
C GLY A 299 -27.64 -3.25 20.17
N GLN A 300 -27.05 -2.08 19.97
CA GLN A 300 -27.57 -1.07 19.06
C GLN A 300 -27.24 -1.46 17.61
N ARG A 301 -28.24 -1.41 16.73
CA ARG A 301 -28.04 -1.59 15.30
C ARG A 301 -27.29 -0.42 14.70
N LEU A 302 -26.24 -0.71 13.93
CA LEU A 302 -25.47 0.29 13.20
C LEU A 302 -25.97 0.43 11.75
N THR A 303 -25.81 1.63 11.20
CA THR A 303 -26.05 1.88 9.77
C THR A 303 -25.08 1.05 8.96
N SER A 304 -25.62 0.28 8.03
CA SER A 304 -24.83 -0.58 7.15
C SER A 304 -25.39 -0.54 5.72
N GLN A 305 -24.54 -0.78 4.75
CA GLN A 305 -24.86 -0.72 3.32
C GLN A 305 -24.39 -1.97 2.61
N ILE A 306 -25.28 -2.56 1.80
CA ILE A 306 -24.94 -3.71 0.97
C ILE A 306 -24.64 -3.24 -0.45
N VAL A 307 -23.45 -3.55 -0.93
CA VAL A 307 -23.03 -3.34 -2.32
C VAL A 307 -22.98 -4.70 -3.00
N LYS A 308 -23.75 -4.85 -4.06
CA LYS A 308 -23.79 -6.12 -4.82
C LYS A 308 -22.57 -6.20 -5.73
N GLY A 309 -21.91 -7.36 -5.72
CA GLY A 309 -20.83 -7.65 -6.67
C GLY A 309 -21.37 -7.91 -8.08
N ASP A 310 -20.54 -7.68 -9.09
CA ASP A 310 -20.88 -7.85 -10.53
C ASP A 310 -20.95 -9.32 -10.98
N ARG A 311 -20.82 -10.30 -10.08
CA ARG A 311 -20.83 -11.73 -10.41
C ARG A 311 -22.26 -12.29 -10.50
N LEU A 312 -22.48 -13.14 -11.50
CA LEU A 312 -23.75 -13.83 -11.68
C LEU A 312 -23.94 -15.00 -10.67
N PRO A 313 -25.19 -15.30 -10.24
CA PRO A 313 -25.48 -16.48 -9.41
C PRO A 313 -24.97 -17.78 -10.05
N PRO A 314 -24.53 -18.80 -9.25
CA PRO A 314 -24.67 -18.97 -7.80
C PRO A 314 -23.48 -18.43 -6.98
N GLN A 315 -22.49 -17.76 -7.59
CA GLN A 315 -21.30 -17.23 -6.94
C GLN A 315 -21.43 -15.74 -6.61
N SER A 316 -22.66 -15.21 -6.53
CA SER A 316 -22.87 -13.82 -6.14
C SER A 316 -22.45 -13.63 -4.68
N GLN A 317 -21.57 -12.65 -4.49
CA GLN A 317 -21.14 -12.20 -3.18
C GLN A 317 -21.51 -10.71 -3.06
N SER A 318 -22.00 -10.32 -1.90
CA SER A 318 -22.25 -8.93 -1.58
C SER A 318 -21.21 -8.43 -0.59
N THR A 319 -20.88 -7.15 -0.71
CA THR A 319 -20.03 -6.46 0.27
C THR A 319 -20.92 -5.70 1.23
N LEU A 320 -20.83 -5.99 2.51
CA LEU A 320 -21.48 -5.24 3.58
C LEU A 320 -20.51 -4.18 4.11
N LEU A 321 -20.90 -2.93 4.05
CA LEU A 321 -20.15 -1.78 4.56
C LEU A 321 -20.77 -1.27 5.85
N PHE A 322 -19.93 -0.88 6.82
CA PHE A 322 -20.35 -0.13 8.01
C PHE A 322 -19.20 0.70 8.57
N SER A 323 -19.50 1.76 9.32
CA SER A 323 -18.50 2.55 10.04
C SER A 323 -18.09 1.83 11.32
N ALA A 324 -16.82 1.43 11.42
CA ALA A 324 -16.23 0.92 12.64
C ALA A 324 -15.67 2.10 13.44
N GLU A 325 -16.47 2.58 14.41
CA GLU A 325 -16.16 3.80 15.16
C GLU A 325 -15.23 3.52 16.36
N SER A 326 -14.30 4.45 16.60
CA SER A 326 -13.44 4.50 17.80
C SER A 326 -12.72 3.18 18.05
N VAL A 327 -12.07 2.62 17.01
CA VAL A 327 -11.18 1.48 17.16
C VAL A 327 -9.88 1.96 17.83
N PRO A 328 -9.51 1.45 19.02
CA PRO A 328 -8.39 1.96 19.79
C PRO A 328 -7.04 1.90 19.05
N ALA A 329 -6.08 2.71 19.49
CA ALA A 329 -4.69 2.68 19.05
C ALA A 329 -4.08 1.29 19.25
N ILE A 330 -3.40 0.74 18.26
CA ILE A 330 -2.82 -0.61 18.29
C ILE A 330 -3.70 -1.54 19.13
N GLY A 331 -4.92 -1.72 18.64
CA GLY A 331 -5.97 -2.36 19.42
C GLY A 331 -7.06 -2.94 18.55
N TYR A 332 -8.18 -3.19 19.19
CA TYR A 332 -9.32 -3.78 18.48
C TYR A 332 -10.65 -3.41 19.13
N ARG A 333 -11.72 -3.59 18.36
CA ARG A 333 -13.10 -3.49 18.82
C ARG A 333 -13.95 -4.59 18.19
N VAL A 334 -14.87 -5.17 18.98
CA VAL A 334 -15.78 -6.20 18.53
C VAL A 334 -17.12 -5.60 18.12
N PHE A 335 -17.71 -6.14 17.05
CA PHE A 335 -19.05 -5.88 16.57
C PHE A 335 -19.77 -7.23 16.35
N TRP A 336 -21.06 -7.18 16.09
CA TRP A 336 -21.87 -8.37 15.84
C TRP A 336 -22.45 -8.34 14.43
N LEU A 337 -22.28 -9.44 13.70
CA LEU A 337 -22.94 -9.73 12.43
C LEU A 337 -24.14 -10.63 12.68
N CYS A 338 -25.34 -10.14 12.40
CA CYS A 338 -26.59 -10.85 12.63
C CYS A 338 -27.33 -11.07 11.32
N ARG A 339 -28.12 -12.15 11.27
CA ARG A 339 -29.07 -12.40 10.21
C ARG A 339 -30.43 -11.82 10.60
N GLN A 340 -31.13 -11.19 9.66
CA GLN A 340 -32.49 -10.74 9.81
C GLN A 340 -33.32 -11.26 8.67
N ASP A 341 -34.50 -11.87 8.96
CA ASP A 341 -35.40 -12.34 7.94
C ASP A 341 -35.78 -11.24 6.97
N ALA A 342 -35.68 -11.50 5.68
CA ALA A 342 -35.95 -10.53 4.62
C ALA A 342 -37.38 -9.94 4.67
N GLN A 343 -38.31 -10.62 5.32
CA GLN A 343 -39.69 -10.18 5.51
C GLN A 343 -39.87 -9.14 6.64
N THR A 344 -38.89 -9.03 7.56
CA THR A 344 -38.92 -8.12 8.70
C THR A 344 -38.11 -6.84 8.49
N VAL A 345 -37.43 -6.70 7.34
CA VAL A 345 -36.71 -5.49 7.00
C VAL A 345 -37.75 -4.42 6.68
N ASP A 346 -37.99 -3.49 7.62
CA ASP A 346 -38.70 -2.25 7.33
C ASP A 346 -38.05 -1.57 6.13
N ARG A 347 -38.70 -1.61 4.98
CA ARG A 347 -38.33 -0.73 3.89
C ARG A 347 -38.38 0.68 4.46
N PRO A 348 -37.31 1.49 4.34
CA PRO A 348 -37.40 2.88 4.78
C PRO A 348 -38.66 3.45 4.18
N SER A 349 -39.54 3.93 5.04
CA SER A 349 -40.77 4.60 4.62
C SER A 349 -40.36 5.72 3.69
N ALA A 350 -40.62 5.56 2.40
CA ALA A 350 -40.47 6.64 1.45
C ALA A 350 -41.37 7.79 1.98
N SER A 351 -40.75 8.73 2.66
CA SER A 351 -41.41 9.95 3.11
C SER A 351 -41.97 10.60 1.86
N SER A 352 -43.28 10.51 1.73
CA SER A 352 -44.21 11.25 0.89
C SER A 352 -43.61 12.31 -0.07
N ALA A 353 -42.98 11.83 -1.14
CA ALA A 353 -42.96 12.53 -2.39
C ALA A 353 -44.11 11.93 -3.21
N THR A 354 -45.17 12.62 -3.36
CA THR A 354 -46.35 12.26 -4.17
C THR A 354 -45.90 12.09 -5.62
N GLU A 355 -45.46 10.89 -5.97
CA GLU A 355 -45.32 10.49 -7.37
C GLU A 355 -46.74 10.37 -7.97
N LYS A 356 -47.11 11.35 -8.75
CA LYS A 356 -48.20 11.19 -9.71
C LYS A 356 -47.83 10.08 -10.69
N LYS A 357 -48.35 8.88 -10.48
CA LYS A 357 -48.30 7.78 -11.46
C LYS A 357 -48.97 8.27 -12.74
N THR A 358 -48.18 8.58 -13.73
CA THR A 358 -48.65 8.78 -15.11
C THR A 358 -48.84 7.39 -15.71
N ASP A 359 -50.09 7.07 -16.02
CA ASP A 359 -50.55 5.82 -16.61
C ASP A 359 -50.00 5.70 -18.07
N LEU A 360 -49.01 4.87 -18.27
CA LEU A 360 -48.33 4.63 -19.54
C LEU A 360 -49.11 3.74 -20.53
N SER A 361 -50.39 3.39 -20.23
CA SER A 361 -51.18 2.52 -21.11
C SER A 361 -51.96 3.25 -22.23
N LYS A 362 -51.79 4.57 -22.42
CA LYS A 362 -52.53 5.35 -23.44
C LYS A 362 -51.67 6.13 -24.41
N LEU A 363 -50.61 5.55 -24.93
CA LEU A 363 -49.87 6.10 -26.07
C LEU A 363 -50.06 5.19 -27.28
N THR A 364 -51.22 5.36 -27.96
CA THR A 364 -51.44 4.87 -29.31
C THR A 364 -50.77 5.79 -30.34
N TYR A 365 -50.06 5.19 -31.27
CA TYR A 365 -49.48 5.83 -32.43
C TYR A 365 -50.45 6.64 -33.24
N GLY A 366 -50.13 7.91 -33.48
CA GLY A 366 -50.81 8.76 -34.48
C GLY A 366 -49.74 9.52 -35.27
N ILE A 367 -49.56 9.13 -36.54
CA ILE A 367 -48.72 9.84 -37.51
C ILE A 367 -49.46 11.10 -37.93
N ALA A 368 -48.94 12.30 -37.67
CA ALA A 368 -49.28 13.53 -38.40
C ALA A 368 -48.10 14.48 -38.38
N GLN A 369 -47.59 14.77 -39.56
CA GLN A 369 -46.62 15.84 -39.83
C GLN A 369 -47.18 17.21 -39.46
N LYS A 370 -46.43 18.01 -38.68
CA LYS A 370 -46.34 19.47 -38.84
C LYS A 370 -45.08 20.00 -38.16
N ASN A 371 -44.22 20.64 -38.94
CA ASN A 371 -43.03 21.37 -38.54
C ASN A 371 -43.41 22.52 -37.57
N THR A 372 -42.99 22.39 -36.31
CA THR A 372 -42.88 23.49 -35.37
C THR A 372 -41.48 23.35 -34.71
N PRO A 373 -40.67 24.42 -34.59
CA PRO A 373 -39.37 24.32 -33.97
C PRO A 373 -39.52 23.86 -32.56
N CYS A 374 -38.94 22.72 -32.20
CA CYS A 374 -38.84 22.22 -30.85
C CYS A 374 -37.95 23.20 -30.09
N GLN A 375 -38.52 23.92 -29.12
CA GLN A 375 -37.70 24.51 -28.03
C GLN A 375 -37.05 23.32 -27.31
N GLU A 376 -35.73 23.24 -27.36
CA GLU A 376 -34.95 22.36 -26.54
C GLU A 376 -35.23 22.71 -25.07
N THR A 377 -36.09 21.94 -24.43
CA THR A 377 -36.20 21.96 -22.99
C THR A 377 -34.89 21.31 -22.48
N HIS A 378 -33.92 22.13 -22.08
CA HIS A 378 -32.77 21.72 -21.32
C HIS A 378 -33.28 21.13 -20.00
N PHE A 379 -33.42 19.82 -19.93
CA PHE A 379 -33.45 19.15 -18.63
C PHE A 379 -32.03 19.27 -18.07
N PRO A 380 -31.85 19.81 -16.83
CA PRO A 380 -30.54 19.81 -16.22
C PRO A 380 -30.02 18.36 -16.21
N ALA A 381 -28.79 18.17 -16.68
CA ALA A 381 -28.12 16.88 -16.59
C ALA A 381 -28.18 16.39 -15.12
N PRO A 382 -28.38 15.10 -14.88
CA PRO A 382 -28.42 14.58 -13.51
C PRO A 382 -27.14 14.98 -12.79
N GLU A 383 -27.30 15.62 -11.66
CA GLU A 383 -26.20 16.13 -10.86
C GLU A 383 -25.33 14.97 -10.36
N MET A 384 -24.07 14.90 -10.82
CA MET A 384 -23.09 13.87 -10.44
C MET A 384 -22.36 14.30 -9.18
N VAL A 385 -23.09 14.31 -8.06
CA VAL A 385 -22.61 14.80 -6.75
C VAL A 385 -22.52 13.67 -5.75
N LEU A 386 -21.33 13.52 -5.15
CA LEU A 386 -21.06 12.67 -4.00
C LEU A 386 -20.97 13.57 -2.77
N GLU A 387 -21.60 13.18 -1.66
CA GLU A 387 -21.71 14.06 -0.49
C GLU A 387 -21.84 13.27 0.79
N ASN A 388 -21.10 13.69 1.82
CA ASN A 388 -21.33 13.33 3.21
C ASN A 388 -21.49 14.60 4.06
N GLU A 389 -21.45 14.48 5.38
CA GLU A 389 -21.57 15.59 6.31
C GLU A 389 -20.39 16.58 6.29
N LEU A 390 -19.20 16.14 5.77
CA LEU A 390 -17.95 16.90 5.79
C LEU A 390 -17.58 17.50 4.44
N ILE A 391 -17.81 16.79 3.34
CA ILE A 391 -17.43 17.21 1.99
C ILE A 391 -18.54 16.97 0.99
N ARG A 392 -18.50 17.76 -0.11
CA ARG A 392 -19.32 17.56 -1.32
C ARG A 392 -18.39 17.63 -2.53
N ALA A 393 -18.38 16.59 -3.35
CA ALA A 393 -17.62 16.51 -4.59
C ALA A 393 -18.55 16.48 -5.80
N THR A 394 -18.31 17.34 -6.78
CA THR A 394 -19.09 17.41 -8.02
C THR A 394 -18.22 16.96 -9.18
N VAL A 395 -18.71 16.01 -9.95
CA VAL A 395 -18.08 15.52 -11.17
C VAL A 395 -18.77 16.15 -12.38
N ASP A 396 -17.97 16.72 -13.27
CA ASP A 396 -18.42 17.30 -14.51
C ASP A 396 -18.89 16.20 -15.48
N ALA A 397 -20.14 16.29 -15.94
CA ALA A 397 -20.76 15.25 -16.75
C ALA A 397 -20.20 15.16 -18.19
N GLU A 398 -19.51 16.19 -18.69
CA GLU A 398 -18.94 16.23 -20.02
C GLU A 398 -17.50 15.72 -20.04
N THR A 399 -16.73 15.99 -18.98
CA THR A 399 -15.31 15.66 -18.91
C THR A 399 -14.98 14.50 -17.98
N GLY A 400 -15.85 14.21 -17.00
CA GLY A 400 -15.57 13.22 -15.95
C GLY A 400 -14.60 13.71 -14.87
N ASN A 401 -14.09 14.93 -14.95
CA ASN A 401 -13.20 15.53 -13.99
C ASN A 401 -13.97 16.09 -12.78
N LEU A 402 -13.25 16.34 -11.68
CA LEU A 402 -13.82 17.06 -10.54
C LEU A 402 -13.95 18.56 -10.88
N SER A 403 -15.16 19.09 -10.88
CA SER A 403 -15.42 20.51 -11.08
C SER A 403 -15.47 21.30 -9.76
N SER A 404 -15.78 20.63 -8.64
CA SER A 404 -15.85 21.23 -7.31
C SER A 404 -15.56 20.18 -6.24
N ILE A 405 -14.86 20.58 -5.20
CA ILE A 405 -14.82 19.93 -3.90
C ILE A 405 -15.12 20.99 -2.86
N TRP A 406 -16.27 20.91 -2.23
CA TRP A 406 -16.68 21.82 -1.18
C TRP A 406 -16.38 21.24 0.19
N ASP A 407 -15.47 21.85 0.92
CA ASP A 407 -15.21 21.56 2.31
C ASP A 407 -16.27 22.23 3.18
N LYS A 408 -17.17 21.42 3.75
CA LYS A 408 -18.29 21.92 4.56
C LYS A 408 -17.85 22.39 5.94
N ALA A 409 -16.83 21.76 6.50
CA ALA A 409 -16.32 22.12 7.83
C ALA A 409 -15.69 23.52 7.81
N ASN A 410 -14.96 23.84 6.74
CA ASN A 410 -14.31 25.14 6.56
C ASN A 410 -15.12 26.10 5.67
N ASN A 411 -16.29 25.67 5.17
CA ASN A 411 -17.19 26.43 4.29
C ASN A 411 -16.45 27.04 3.10
N ARG A 412 -15.68 26.19 2.35
CA ARG A 412 -14.74 26.65 1.33
C ARG A 412 -14.67 25.73 0.11
N GLU A 413 -14.52 26.35 -1.07
CA GLU A 413 -14.19 25.63 -2.30
C GLU A 413 -12.70 25.28 -2.32
N VAL A 414 -12.38 24.01 -2.54
CA VAL A 414 -11.03 23.44 -2.54
C VAL A 414 -10.36 23.64 -3.89
N LEU A 415 -11.10 23.46 -4.98
CA LEU A 415 -10.59 23.54 -6.34
C LEU A 415 -10.70 24.93 -6.92
N ASN A 416 -9.72 25.35 -7.70
CA ASN A 416 -9.83 26.57 -8.51
C ASN A 416 -10.52 26.28 -9.85
N ALA A 417 -10.62 27.27 -10.74
CA ALA A 417 -11.28 27.13 -12.04
C ALA A 417 -10.66 26.07 -12.98
N VAL A 418 -9.46 25.56 -12.67
CA VAL A 418 -8.85 24.47 -13.41
C VAL A 418 -9.54 23.14 -13.10
N GLY A 419 -10.06 22.97 -11.86
CA GLY A 419 -10.67 21.71 -11.41
C GLY A 419 -9.65 20.70 -10.88
N GLY A 420 -10.11 19.48 -10.65
CA GLY A 420 -9.30 18.40 -10.05
C GLY A 420 -9.37 17.07 -10.80
N ASN A 421 -8.42 16.22 -10.52
CA ASN A 421 -8.25 14.89 -11.14
C ASN A 421 -8.26 14.93 -12.67
N GLN A 422 -7.62 15.96 -13.24
CA GLN A 422 -7.48 16.05 -14.70
C GLN A 422 -6.37 15.15 -15.17
N LEU A 423 -6.70 14.10 -15.91
CA LEU A 423 -5.73 13.26 -16.56
C LEU A 423 -5.08 14.02 -17.73
N GLN A 424 -3.78 14.17 -17.67
CA GLN A 424 -2.95 14.86 -18.69
C GLN A 424 -1.93 13.86 -19.24
N ALA A 425 -1.97 13.63 -20.53
CA ALA A 425 -1.04 12.74 -21.22
C ALA A 425 -0.08 13.55 -22.10
N PHE A 426 1.18 13.14 -22.11
CA PHE A 426 2.25 13.82 -22.83
C PHE A 426 3.12 12.79 -23.55
N GLN A 427 3.64 13.13 -24.73
CA GLN A 427 4.71 12.38 -25.35
C GLN A 427 5.97 12.50 -24.49
N ASP A 428 6.55 11.37 -24.13
CA ASP A 428 7.78 11.28 -23.33
C ASP A 428 8.81 10.42 -24.07
N SER A 429 9.49 11.04 -25.02
CA SER A 429 10.57 10.39 -25.78
C SER A 429 11.88 10.63 -25.08
N GLY A 430 12.20 9.89 -24.04
CA GLY A 430 13.45 10.04 -23.30
C GLY A 430 14.66 10.15 -24.23
N GLN A 431 15.37 11.30 -24.22
CA GLN A 431 16.51 11.52 -25.12
C GLN A 431 17.69 10.62 -24.80
N TYR A 432 17.89 10.33 -23.51
CA TYR A 432 18.96 9.47 -22.97
C TYR A 432 18.41 8.74 -21.75
N TRP A 433 18.73 7.44 -21.61
CA TRP A 433 18.40 6.67 -20.42
C TRP A 433 16.90 6.64 -20.15
N ASP A 434 16.16 6.03 -21.07
CA ASP A 434 14.70 6.11 -21.16
C ASP A 434 13.99 5.79 -19.84
N ALA A 435 14.32 4.67 -19.16
CA ALA A 435 13.71 4.33 -17.87
C ALA A 435 14.05 5.34 -16.76
N TRP A 436 15.25 5.99 -16.81
CA TRP A 436 15.73 6.89 -15.75
C TRP A 436 15.16 8.31 -15.89
N ASN A 437 14.95 8.80 -17.10
CA ASN A 437 14.68 10.21 -17.35
C ASN A 437 13.32 10.45 -18.01
N ILE A 438 12.68 11.55 -17.60
CA ILE A 438 11.55 12.16 -18.31
C ILE A 438 12.13 13.19 -19.29
N ASP A 439 11.55 13.31 -20.50
CA ASP A 439 11.90 14.39 -21.42
C ASP A 439 11.65 15.76 -20.78
N PRO A 440 12.67 16.61 -20.58
CA PRO A 440 12.48 17.93 -19.97
C PRO A 440 11.54 18.84 -20.76
N ASN A 441 11.24 18.50 -22.01
CA ASN A 441 10.32 19.22 -22.86
C ASN A 441 8.92 18.58 -22.98
N TYR A 442 8.61 17.53 -22.23
CA TYR A 442 7.36 16.79 -22.32
C TYR A 442 6.12 17.69 -22.34
N GLN A 443 6.13 18.79 -21.56
CA GLN A 443 5.00 19.73 -21.49
C GLN A 443 4.73 20.45 -22.84
N LYS A 444 5.68 20.47 -23.76
CA LYS A 444 5.51 21.05 -25.10
C LYS A 444 4.83 20.07 -26.07
N HIS A 445 4.67 18.81 -25.67
CA HIS A 445 4.13 17.73 -26.48
C HIS A 445 2.91 17.07 -25.82
N PRO A 446 1.84 17.86 -25.51
CA PRO A 446 0.63 17.28 -24.95
C PRO A 446 -0.07 16.39 -25.99
N LEU A 447 -0.58 15.27 -25.52
CA LEU A 447 -1.48 14.41 -26.32
C LEU A 447 -2.91 14.94 -26.22
N PRO A 448 -3.82 14.48 -27.11
CA PRO A 448 -5.23 14.85 -27.04
C PRO A 448 -5.80 14.56 -25.64
N ALA A 449 -6.74 15.39 -25.21
CA ALA A 449 -7.43 15.20 -23.95
C ALA A 449 -8.09 13.80 -23.88
N PRO A 450 -8.13 13.18 -22.68
CA PRO A 450 -8.83 11.92 -22.48
C PRO A 450 -10.29 12.00 -22.93
N ILE A 451 -10.79 10.91 -23.51
CA ILE A 451 -12.17 10.83 -23.98
C ILE A 451 -13.01 10.17 -22.90
N LEU A 452 -14.02 10.88 -22.40
CA LEU A 452 -15.02 10.32 -21.49
C LEU A 452 -15.85 9.25 -22.21
N LYS A 453 -15.89 8.03 -21.67
CA LYS A 453 -16.67 6.90 -22.20
C LYS A 453 -17.95 6.67 -21.41
N GLN A 454 -17.88 6.77 -20.10
CA GLN A 454 -19.00 6.46 -19.21
C GLN A 454 -18.88 7.17 -17.86
N ILE A 455 -20.01 7.56 -17.32
CA ILE A 455 -20.16 7.88 -15.89
C ILE A 455 -21.34 7.05 -15.37
N SER A 456 -21.14 6.38 -14.23
CA SER A 456 -22.17 5.55 -13.62
C SER A 456 -21.98 5.42 -12.11
N TRP A 457 -23.06 5.36 -11.37
CA TRP A 457 -23.02 5.04 -9.95
C TRP A 457 -22.64 3.57 -9.75
N VAL A 458 -21.64 3.32 -8.91
CA VAL A 458 -21.28 1.98 -8.43
C VAL A 458 -22.15 1.65 -7.22
N ASP A 459 -22.19 2.58 -6.27
CA ASP A 459 -23.09 2.51 -5.13
C ASP A 459 -23.49 3.93 -4.67
N ARG A 460 -24.65 4.04 -4.01
CA ARG A 460 -25.18 5.30 -3.50
C ARG A 460 -25.97 5.05 -2.23
N GLY A 461 -25.27 4.97 -1.11
CA GLY A 461 -25.86 4.70 0.19
C GLY A 461 -25.44 5.69 1.27
N GLU A 462 -25.90 5.43 2.49
CA GLU A 462 -25.62 6.27 3.64
C GLU A 462 -24.19 6.09 4.19
N VAL A 463 -23.58 4.91 3.98
CA VAL A 463 -22.24 4.62 4.46
C VAL A 463 -21.18 5.04 3.45
N ARG A 464 -21.44 4.78 2.15
CA ARG A 464 -20.53 5.12 1.06
C ARG A 464 -21.31 5.51 -0.19
N GLN A 465 -20.74 6.46 -0.92
CA GLN A 465 -21.14 6.80 -2.28
C GLN A 465 -19.93 6.62 -3.20
N SER A 466 -20.13 5.94 -4.33
CA SER A 466 -19.09 5.69 -5.32
C SER A 466 -19.59 5.93 -6.72
N LEU A 467 -18.92 6.81 -7.45
CA LEU A 467 -19.22 7.18 -8.83
C LEU A 467 -18.06 6.80 -9.73
N ARG A 468 -18.32 5.92 -10.67
CA ARG A 468 -17.33 5.44 -11.65
C ARG A 468 -17.31 6.33 -12.88
N VAL A 469 -16.10 6.73 -13.27
CA VAL A 469 -15.80 7.41 -14.51
C VAL A 469 -14.84 6.54 -15.33
N VAL A 470 -15.18 6.30 -16.61
CA VAL A 470 -14.35 5.56 -17.54
C VAL A 470 -13.85 6.51 -18.61
N MET A 471 -12.53 6.63 -18.72
CA MET A 471 -11.85 7.49 -19.68
C MET A 471 -10.94 6.68 -20.59
N GLN A 472 -10.70 7.16 -21.79
CA GLN A 472 -9.77 6.57 -22.74
C GLN A 472 -8.67 7.55 -23.10
N ILE A 473 -7.42 7.08 -23.05
CA ILE A 473 -6.23 7.74 -23.58
C ILE A 473 -5.62 6.79 -24.62
N GLY A 474 -5.60 7.19 -25.89
CA GLY A 474 -5.14 6.29 -26.96
C GLY A 474 -5.93 4.98 -27.00
N LYS A 475 -5.27 3.84 -26.76
CA LYS A 475 -5.87 2.51 -26.66
C LYS A 475 -6.19 2.11 -25.22
N SER A 476 -5.69 2.87 -24.25
CA SER A 476 -5.73 2.56 -22.82
C SER A 476 -7.00 3.04 -22.17
N GLU A 477 -7.60 2.23 -21.30
CA GLU A 477 -8.79 2.56 -20.53
C GLU A 477 -8.43 2.85 -19.05
N PHE A 478 -8.84 4.02 -18.57
CA PHE A 478 -8.81 4.41 -17.17
C PHE A 478 -10.20 4.28 -16.56
N ARG A 479 -10.34 3.46 -15.55
CA ARG A 479 -11.55 3.35 -14.73
C ARG A 479 -11.24 3.94 -13.36
N GLN A 480 -11.92 5.04 -13.02
CA GLN A 480 -11.72 5.78 -11.78
C GLN A 480 -13.01 5.80 -10.97
N ASP A 481 -12.95 5.35 -9.71
CA ASP A 481 -14.06 5.42 -8.78
C ASP A 481 -13.79 6.56 -7.80
N TYR A 482 -14.62 7.60 -7.85
CA TYR A 482 -14.69 8.67 -6.85
C TYR A 482 -15.49 8.15 -5.67
N ILE A 483 -14.92 8.19 -4.46
CA ILE A 483 -15.50 7.56 -3.28
C ILE A 483 -15.55 8.58 -2.13
N VAL A 484 -16.75 8.74 -1.56
CA VAL A 484 -17.00 9.52 -0.33
C VAL A 484 -17.62 8.58 0.70
N GLU A 485 -17.07 8.57 1.91
CA GLU A 485 -17.49 7.70 3.01
C GLU A 485 -17.98 8.53 4.20
N VAL A 486 -18.94 8.00 4.93
CA VAL A 486 -19.48 8.65 6.15
C VAL A 486 -18.35 8.90 7.15
N GLY A 487 -18.35 10.05 7.81
CA GLY A 487 -17.32 10.43 8.80
C GLY A 487 -15.97 10.81 8.23
N SER A 488 -15.75 10.73 6.91
CA SER A 488 -14.45 10.99 6.29
C SER A 488 -14.40 12.33 5.57
N PRO A 489 -13.43 13.22 5.88
CA PRO A 489 -13.17 14.42 5.09
C PRO A 489 -12.38 14.17 3.81
N VAL A 490 -12.08 12.91 3.49
CA VAL A 490 -11.20 12.50 2.39
C VAL A 490 -12.00 12.02 1.19
N LEU A 491 -11.77 12.61 0.01
CA LEU A 491 -12.26 12.10 -1.27
C LEU A 491 -11.24 11.12 -1.84
N LYS A 492 -11.56 9.84 -1.87
CA LYS A 492 -10.70 8.80 -2.47
C LYS A 492 -10.96 8.67 -3.98
N ILE A 493 -9.93 8.42 -4.76
CA ILE A 493 -9.97 8.18 -6.22
C ILE A 493 -9.24 6.88 -6.49
N LYS A 494 -10.00 5.78 -6.55
CA LYS A 494 -9.45 4.44 -6.87
C LYS A 494 -9.38 4.30 -8.38
N THR A 495 -8.21 4.02 -8.91
CA THR A 495 -7.95 3.91 -10.35
C THR A 495 -7.51 2.50 -10.71
N VAL A 496 -8.13 1.94 -11.74
CA VAL A 496 -7.66 0.76 -12.46
C VAL A 496 -7.44 1.18 -13.90
N VAL A 497 -6.27 0.91 -14.45
CA VAL A 497 -5.93 1.23 -15.83
C VAL A 497 -5.42 -0.02 -16.55
N ASP A 498 -5.95 -0.29 -17.74
CA ASP A 498 -5.37 -1.22 -18.72
C ASP A 498 -4.53 -0.39 -19.69
N TRP A 499 -3.21 -0.36 -19.43
CA TRP A 499 -2.28 0.53 -20.11
C TRP A 499 -1.65 -0.14 -21.33
N GLN A 500 -1.73 0.48 -22.49
CA GLN A 500 -1.32 -0.06 -23.79
C GLN A 500 -0.45 0.92 -24.61
N GLU A 501 0.00 2.02 -23.99
CA GLU A 501 0.79 3.04 -24.67
C GLU A 501 2.27 2.90 -24.33
N THR A 502 3.13 3.41 -25.20
CA THR A 502 4.58 3.51 -25.01
C THR A 502 5.05 4.95 -25.19
N HIS A 503 6.06 5.37 -24.43
CA HIS A 503 6.59 6.74 -24.42
C HIS A 503 5.50 7.80 -24.14
N VAL A 504 4.58 7.47 -23.23
CA VAL A 504 3.52 8.38 -22.79
C VAL A 504 3.58 8.57 -21.28
N LEU A 505 3.81 9.80 -20.85
CA LEU A 505 3.75 10.23 -19.46
C LEU A 505 2.32 10.64 -19.14
N VAL A 506 1.74 10.10 -18.07
CA VAL A 506 0.41 10.47 -17.59
C VAL A 506 0.49 11.06 -16.19
N LYS A 507 -0.10 12.23 -16.03
CA LYS A 507 -0.25 12.91 -14.74
C LYS A 507 -1.74 13.14 -14.42
N THR A 508 -2.06 13.17 -13.13
CA THR A 508 -3.32 13.73 -12.65
C THR A 508 -3.07 15.08 -11.99
N ALA A 509 -3.80 16.10 -12.43
CA ALA A 509 -3.63 17.47 -11.97
C ALA A 509 -4.78 17.94 -11.09
N PHE A 510 -4.44 18.64 -10.02
CA PHE A 510 -5.37 19.31 -9.11
C PHE A 510 -5.02 20.78 -9.01
N GLY A 511 -5.87 21.64 -9.56
CA GLY A 511 -5.80 23.08 -9.38
C GLY A 511 -6.48 23.46 -8.07
N LEU A 512 -5.75 24.11 -7.16
CA LEU A 512 -6.17 24.35 -5.79
C LEU A 512 -6.54 25.82 -5.55
N ASN A 513 -7.51 26.05 -4.68
CA ASN A 513 -7.93 27.38 -4.22
C ASN A 513 -7.16 27.84 -2.98
N VAL A 514 -5.97 27.27 -2.81
CA VAL A 514 -4.94 27.66 -1.86
C VAL A 514 -3.63 27.80 -2.61
N ALA A 515 -2.81 28.75 -2.22
CA ALA A 515 -1.49 28.96 -2.81
C ALA A 515 -0.46 29.20 -1.71
N ALA A 516 0.71 28.59 -1.87
CA ALA A 516 1.84 28.76 -0.96
C ALA A 516 3.16 28.79 -1.70
N ASP A 517 4.17 29.42 -1.10
CA ASP A 517 5.53 29.50 -1.65
C ASP A 517 6.35 28.21 -1.47
N PHE A 518 5.87 27.34 -0.57
CA PHE A 518 6.42 26.02 -0.32
C PHE A 518 5.31 24.98 -0.30
N ALA A 519 5.64 23.78 -0.76
CA ALA A 519 4.86 22.59 -0.54
C ALA A 519 5.66 21.64 0.36
N THR A 520 4.99 20.95 1.27
CA THR A 520 5.62 19.95 2.11
C THR A 520 5.33 18.57 1.55
N CYS A 521 6.36 17.74 1.45
CA CYS A 521 6.28 16.37 0.95
C CYS A 521 6.79 15.40 2.00
N GLU A 522 6.07 14.30 2.19
CA GLU A 522 6.60 13.21 3.01
C GLU A 522 7.81 12.57 2.32
N ILE A 523 8.81 12.26 3.13
CA ILE A 523 9.97 11.43 2.80
C ILE A 523 10.06 10.31 3.84
N PRO A 524 10.79 9.21 3.60
CA PRO A 524 10.97 8.17 4.61
C PRO A 524 11.52 8.73 5.92
N GLY A 525 10.75 8.57 7.00
CA GLY A 525 11.11 9.04 8.34
C GLY A 525 11.02 10.55 8.58
N GLY A 526 10.35 11.31 7.72
CA GLY A 526 10.20 12.75 7.91
C GLY A 526 9.41 13.46 6.82
N ALA A 527 9.60 14.78 6.71
CA ALA A 527 9.01 15.61 5.68
C ALA A 527 10.00 16.70 5.22
N ILE A 528 9.86 17.14 3.97
CA ILE A 528 10.70 18.16 3.36
C ILE A 528 9.85 19.23 2.71
N ALA A 529 10.17 20.50 2.98
CA ALA A 529 9.58 21.64 2.30
C ALA A 529 10.33 21.94 1.01
N ARG A 530 9.61 22.03 -0.12
CA ARG A 530 10.16 22.37 -1.43
C ARG A 530 9.51 23.63 -1.97
N THR A 531 10.33 24.54 -2.56
CA THR A 531 9.79 25.77 -3.12
C THR A 531 8.88 25.48 -4.32
N THR A 532 7.74 26.13 -4.36
CA THR A 532 6.82 26.14 -5.51
C THR A 532 7.15 27.23 -6.53
N LYS A 533 8.12 28.13 -6.18
CA LYS A 533 8.58 29.27 -6.98
C LYS A 533 10.09 29.21 -7.19
N PRO A 534 10.63 28.23 -7.93
CA PRO A 534 12.06 28.01 -8.06
C PRO A 534 12.77 29.20 -8.71
N GLN A 535 13.81 29.74 -8.08
CA GLN A 535 14.60 30.88 -8.55
C GLN A 535 15.99 30.46 -9.02
N THR A 536 16.68 29.65 -8.21
CA THR A 536 18.06 29.20 -8.48
C THR A 536 18.08 28.06 -9.52
N PRO A 537 19.22 27.82 -10.20
CA PRO A 537 19.36 26.66 -11.08
C PRO A 537 19.09 25.31 -10.36
N ALA A 538 19.53 25.16 -9.12
CA ALA A 538 19.32 23.95 -8.33
C ALA A 538 17.83 23.73 -8.02
N GLU A 539 17.10 24.77 -7.66
CA GLU A 539 15.65 24.69 -7.46
C GLU A 539 14.91 24.39 -8.77
N LYS A 540 15.29 25.03 -9.88
CA LYS A 540 14.72 24.79 -11.20
C LYS A 540 14.98 23.40 -11.74
N ALA A 541 16.04 22.74 -11.30
CA ALA A 541 16.34 21.36 -11.64
C ALA A 541 15.33 20.38 -11.01
N LYS A 542 14.71 20.73 -9.86
CA LYS A 542 13.75 19.93 -9.11
C LYS A 542 12.32 20.06 -9.62
N TRP A 543 12.11 20.01 -10.96
CA TRP A 543 10.78 20.14 -11.58
C TRP A 543 9.93 18.86 -11.54
N GLU A 544 10.49 17.74 -11.17
CA GLU A 544 9.83 16.48 -10.79
C GLU A 544 10.51 16.00 -9.52
N VAL A 545 9.75 15.74 -8.45
CA VAL A 545 10.31 15.42 -7.13
C VAL A 545 9.70 14.13 -6.59
N PRO A 546 10.45 13.35 -5.80
CA PRO A 546 9.89 12.19 -5.11
C PRO A 546 9.06 12.63 -3.92
N ILE A 547 7.90 12.01 -3.78
CA ILE A 547 7.05 12.07 -2.59
C ILE A 547 6.82 10.66 -2.07
N PHE A 548 6.33 10.52 -0.83
CA PHE A 548 5.99 9.22 -0.27
C PHE A 548 4.47 9.02 -0.21
N ARG A 549 3.83 9.12 0.95
CA ARG A 549 2.38 8.90 1.08
C ARG A 549 1.56 10.16 0.82
N TRP A 550 2.14 11.33 1.01
CA TRP A 550 1.42 12.60 0.88
C TRP A 550 2.31 13.77 0.42
N THR A 551 1.65 14.77 -0.14
CA THR A 551 2.18 16.11 -0.38
C THR A 551 1.12 17.14 -0.06
N ASP A 552 1.52 18.28 0.49
CA ASP A 552 0.63 19.31 1.03
C ASP A 552 0.97 20.68 0.50
N ILE A 553 -0.05 21.46 0.17
CA ILE A 553 0.03 22.91 -0.04
C ILE A 553 -0.89 23.56 0.98
N SER A 554 -0.32 24.26 1.95
CA SER A 554 -1.05 25.01 2.96
C SER A 554 -0.50 26.40 3.17
N ASN A 555 -1.37 27.31 3.56
CA ASN A 555 -1.06 28.66 3.99
C ASN A 555 -1.67 28.92 5.38
N ASP A 556 -1.63 30.19 5.84
CA ASP A 556 -2.14 30.58 7.14
C ASP A 556 -3.65 30.32 7.26
N GLY A 557 -4.04 29.12 7.65
CA GLY A 557 -5.40 28.76 8.02
C GLY A 557 -6.11 27.73 7.15
N PHE A 558 -5.56 27.34 5.98
CA PHE A 558 -6.15 26.30 5.12
C PHE A 558 -5.10 25.58 4.27
N GLY A 559 -5.31 24.29 4.10
CA GLY A 559 -4.44 23.45 3.27
C GLY A 559 -5.21 22.37 2.51
N VAL A 560 -4.50 21.78 1.56
CA VAL A 560 -4.96 20.61 0.80
C VAL A 560 -3.81 19.63 0.67
N SER A 561 -3.99 18.46 1.23
CA SER A 561 -3.06 17.35 1.08
C SER A 561 -3.53 16.41 -0.02
N LEU A 562 -2.64 16.01 -0.91
CA LEU A 562 -2.84 14.91 -1.85
C LEU A 562 -2.15 13.66 -1.30
N LEU A 563 -2.95 12.65 -0.97
CA LEU A 563 -2.51 11.37 -0.43
C LEU A 563 -2.41 10.33 -1.56
N ASN A 564 -1.56 9.31 -1.39
CA ASN A 564 -1.46 8.21 -2.35
C ASN A 564 -0.96 6.90 -1.70
N ASP A 565 -1.23 5.77 -2.37
CA ASP A 565 -0.85 4.43 -1.90
C ASP A 565 0.44 3.86 -2.53
N CYS A 566 0.91 4.40 -3.67
CA CYS A 566 2.08 3.81 -4.34
C CYS A 566 2.76 4.70 -5.40
N LYS A 567 2.39 5.97 -5.53
CA LYS A 567 3.00 6.88 -6.50
C LYS A 567 4.06 7.74 -5.83
N TYR A 568 5.18 7.98 -6.54
CA TYR A 568 6.31 8.74 -6.00
C TYR A 568 6.63 10.00 -6.80
N GLY A 569 6.39 10.02 -8.12
CA GLY A 569 6.68 11.20 -8.96
C GLY A 569 5.64 12.30 -8.79
N CYS A 570 6.09 13.53 -8.58
CA CYS A 570 5.20 14.68 -8.41
C CYS A 570 5.86 15.96 -8.92
N ASP A 571 5.08 16.86 -9.50
CA ASP A 571 5.48 18.25 -9.69
C ASP A 571 4.47 19.20 -9.05
N ILE A 572 4.97 20.31 -8.53
CA ILE A 572 4.20 21.19 -7.67
C ILE A 572 4.42 22.66 -8.09
N GLN A 573 3.33 23.39 -8.21
CA GLN A 573 3.28 24.82 -8.44
C GLN A 573 2.59 25.51 -7.26
N PRO A 574 2.60 26.83 -7.14
CA PRO A 574 2.04 27.52 -5.97
C PRO A 574 0.61 27.13 -5.59
N ASN A 575 -0.21 26.78 -6.56
CA ASN A 575 -1.60 26.41 -6.39
C ASN A 575 -2.02 25.19 -7.25
N GLN A 576 -1.07 24.32 -7.53
CA GLN A 576 -1.32 23.08 -8.27
C GLN A 576 -0.42 21.95 -7.81
N ILE A 577 -0.98 20.75 -7.68
CA ILE A 577 -0.23 19.50 -7.50
C ILE A 577 -0.53 18.61 -8.70
N ARG A 578 0.52 18.03 -9.31
CA ARG A 578 0.38 17.00 -10.34
C ARG A 578 1.11 15.75 -9.93
N LEU A 579 0.37 14.68 -9.69
CA LEU A 579 0.91 13.36 -9.39
C LEU A 579 1.17 12.62 -10.70
N THR A 580 2.37 12.06 -10.85
CA THR A 580 2.74 11.27 -12.03
C THR A 580 2.29 9.83 -11.83
N LEU A 581 1.43 9.36 -12.73
CA LEU A 581 0.75 8.08 -12.60
C LEU A 581 1.48 6.94 -13.30
N LEU A 582 1.86 7.17 -14.56
CA LEU A 582 2.49 6.19 -15.45
C LEU A 582 3.43 6.87 -16.41
N ARG A 583 4.46 6.15 -16.82
CA ARG A 583 5.29 6.47 -17.99
C ARG A 583 5.82 5.15 -18.57
N SER A 584 5.72 4.97 -19.86
CA SER A 584 6.03 3.69 -20.49
C SER A 584 7.32 3.82 -21.27
N SER A 585 8.45 3.73 -20.57
CA SER A 585 9.74 3.57 -21.21
C SER A 585 9.81 2.25 -21.99
N THR A 586 10.67 2.18 -23.01
CA THR A 586 10.89 0.98 -23.81
C THR A 586 12.31 0.45 -23.70
N TRP A 587 13.12 1.04 -22.85
CA TRP A 587 14.48 0.59 -22.60
C TRP A 587 14.88 0.86 -21.14
N PRO A 588 15.48 -0.14 -20.41
CA PRO A 588 15.91 -1.47 -20.86
C PRO A 588 14.79 -2.52 -21.00
N ASP A 589 13.58 -2.25 -20.51
CA ASP A 589 12.40 -3.10 -20.64
C ASP A 589 11.47 -2.56 -21.74
N GLU A 590 11.28 -3.35 -22.81
CA GLU A 590 10.48 -2.94 -23.98
C GLU A 590 8.99 -2.77 -23.67
N ALA A 591 8.50 -3.33 -22.56
CA ALA A 591 7.10 -3.33 -22.17
C ALA A 591 6.88 -2.77 -20.76
N ALA A 592 7.75 -1.90 -20.30
CA ALA A 592 7.61 -1.26 -18.99
C ALA A 592 6.24 -0.58 -18.85
N ASP A 593 5.54 -0.84 -17.74
CA ASP A 593 4.19 -0.36 -17.41
C ASP A 593 3.04 -0.84 -18.30
N VAL A 594 3.29 -1.63 -19.38
CA VAL A 594 2.22 -2.20 -20.21
C VAL A 594 1.44 -3.24 -19.40
N GLY A 595 0.11 -3.15 -19.43
CA GLY A 595 -0.81 -4.05 -18.75
C GLY A 595 -1.65 -3.37 -17.68
N VAL A 596 -2.23 -4.16 -16.78
CA VAL A 596 -3.14 -3.65 -15.74
C VAL A 596 -2.37 -3.09 -14.56
N SER A 597 -2.63 -1.82 -14.24
CA SER A 597 -2.12 -1.14 -13.05
C SER A 597 -3.27 -0.64 -12.17
N GLN A 598 -3.08 -0.65 -10.86
CA GLN A 598 -4.07 -0.21 -9.89
C GLN A 598 -3.40 0.66 -8.82
N PHE A 599 -4.06 1.78 -8.45
CA PHE A 599 -3.59 2.69 -7.41
C PHE A 599 -4.74 3.54 -6.89
N THR A 600 -4.51 4.15 -5.72
CA THR A 600 -5.43 5.09 -5.10
C THR A 600 -4.71 6.39 -4.80
N CYS A 601 -5.31 7.52 -5.17
CA CYS A 601 -4.96 8.81 -4.60
C CYS A 601 -6.18 9.41 -3.89
N ALA A 602 -5.95 10.39 -3.01
CA ALA A 602 -7.06 10.99 -2.28
C ALA A 602 -6.80 12.47 -1.99
N VAL A 603 -7.86 13.27 -2.00
CA VAL A 603 -7.82 14.70 -1.69
C VAL A 603 -8.31 14.89 -0.27
N TYR A 604 -7.50 15.53 0.56
CA TYR A 604 -7.81 15.87 1.93
C TYR A 604 -7.71 17.40 2.14
N PRO A 605 -8.83 18.12 2.09
CA PRO A 605 -8.89 19.53 2.50
C PRO A 605 -8.92 19.65 4.03
N HIS A 606 -8.26 20.69 4.57
CA HIS A 606 -8.16 20.83 6.01
C HIS A 606 -7.95 22.29 6.45
N ALA A 607 -8.29 22.60 7.69
CA ALA A 607 -7.90 23.82 8.36
C ALA A 607 -6.43 23.76 8.78
N GLY A 608 -5.79 24.91 8.89
CA GLY A 608 -4.40 25.03 9.35
C GLY A 608 -3.38 24.45 8.37
N ASN A 609 -2.21 24.12 8.90
CA ASN A 609 -1.13 23.46 8.16
C ASN A 609 -1.21 21.93 8.27
N TRP A 610 -0.34 21.21 7.57
CA TRP A 610 -0.33 19.76 7.53
C TRP A 610 -0.11 19.07 8.89
N GLN A 611 0.64 19.73 9.84
CA GLN A 611 0.82 19.20 11.21
C GLN A 611 -0.47 19.33 12.02
N GLU A 612 -1.12 20.49 11.96
CA GLU A 612 -2.38 20.74 12.68
C GLU A 612 -3.54 19.90 12.15
N ALA A 613 -3.42 19.42 10.90
CA ALA A 613 -4.41 18.62 10.19
C ALA A 613 -4.18 17.11 10.28
N ASP A 614 -3.19 16.65 11.03
CA ASP A 614 -2.85 15.22 11.12
C ASP A 614 -2.59 14.55 9.75
N THR A 615 -2.03 15.26 8.78
CA THR A 615 -1.81 14.76 7.41
C THR A 615 -0.99 13.48 7.38
N VAL A 616 0.02 13.34 8.27
CA VAL A 616 0.81 12.11 8.41
C VAL A 616 -0.10 10.92 8.73
N ARG A 617 -1.03 11.10 9.67
CA ARG A 617 -1.98 10.05 10.06
C ARG A 617 -2.91 9.68 8.90
N ARG A 618 -3.44 10.67 8.17
CA ARG A 618 -4.28 10.41 6.98
C ARG A 618 -3.55 9.65 5.89
N GLY A 619 -2.26 9.97 5.67
CA GLY A 619 -1.40 9.21 4.77
C GLY A 619 -1.22 7.76 5.21
N CYS A 620 -1.00 7.50 6.49
CA CYS A 620 -0.91 6.15 7.05
C CYS A 620 -2.25 5.38 6.96
N GLU A 621 -3.37 6.03 7.27
CA GLU A 621 -4.72 5.42 7.21
C GLU A 621 -5.09 4.97 5.80
N LEU A 622 -4.76 5.74 4.76
CA LEU A 622 -4.99 5.36 3.37
C LEU A 622 -4.21 4.09 2.98
N ASN A 623 -3.00 3.92 3.50
CA ASN A 623 -2.11 2.81 3.17
C ASN A 623 -2.33 1.57 4.05
N MET A 624 -2.77 1.76 5.30
CA MET A 624 -3.00 0.69 6.28
C MET A 624 -4.44 0.75 6.83
N PRO A 625 -5.43 0.27 6.06
CA PRO A 625 -6.83 0.24 6.51
C PRO A 625 -7.02 -0.66 7.73
N LEU A 626 -8.15 -0.52 8.42
CA LEU A 626 -8.55 -1.40 9.50
C LEU A 626 -8.65 -2.85 9.02
N LEU A 627 -8.14 -3.78 9.82
CA LEU A 627 -8.18 -5.21 9.51
C LEU A 627 -9.44 -5.82 10.11
N VAL A 628 -10.17 -6.61 9.31
CA VAL A 628 -11.43 -7.19 9.74
C VAL A 628 -11.37 -8.71 9.73
N LYS A 629 -11.82 -9.34 10.81
CA LYS A 629 -11.90 -10.78 10.96
C LYS A 629 -13.28 -11.18 11.46
N VAL A 630 -13.94 -12.08 10.75
CA VAL A 630 -15.18 -12.74 11.21
C VAL A 630 -14.81 -14.15 11.62
N LEU A 631 -15.22 -14.57 12.81
CA LEU A 631 -15.03 -15.94 13.25
C LEU A 631 -16.38 -16.65 13.30
N SER A 632 -16.38 -17.94 12.96
CA SER A 632 -17.52 -18.81 13.23
C SER A 632 -17.80 -18.81 14.73
N PRO A 633 -19.06 -19.07 15.18
CA PRO A 633 -19.40 -19.09 16.59
C PRO A 633 -18.37 -19.93 17.36
N LEU A 634 -17.60 -19.26 18.21
CA LEU A 634 -16.53 -19.90 18.98
C LEU A 634 -17.16 -20.80 20.05
N GLN A 635 -16.62 -22.02 20.20
CA GLN A 635 -16.93 -22.85 21.37
C GLN A 635 -16.63 -22.05 22.63
N GLU A 636 -17.48 -22.23 23.68
CA GLU A 636 -17.27 -21.59 24.98
C GLU A 636 -15.90 -21.98 25.53
N ASN A 637 -14.96 -21.04 25.43
CA ASN A 637 -13.65 -21.19 26.06
C ASN A 637 -13.66 -20.35 27.36
N ARG A 638 -13.43 -21.00 28.51
CA ARG A 638 -13.59 -20.38 29.83
C ARG A 638 -12.42 -19.46 30.25
N ASP A 639 -11.32 -19.48 29.49
CA ASP A 639 -10.07 -18.83 29.89
C ASP A 639 -9.73 -17.58 29.06
N ARG A 640 -10.74 -16.91 28.50
CA ARG A 640 -10.54 -15.68 27.73
C ARG A 640 -10.20 -14.51 28.64
N THR A 641 -9.10 -13.84 28.36
CA THR A 641 -8.51 -12.81 29.24
C THR A 641 -8.63 -11.39 28.71
N LEU A 642 -8.86 -11.23 27.39
CA LEU A 642 -8.92 -9.91 26.76
C LEU A 642 -10.36 -9.37 26.74
N PRO A 643 -10.59 -8.06 26.98
CA PRO A 643 -11.91 -7.44 26.92
C PRO A 643 -12.43 -7.35 25.46
N PRO A 644 -13.73 -7.04 25.22
CA PRO A 644 -14.27 -6.91 23.86
C PRO A 644 -13.83 -5.62 23.13
N VAL A 645 -13.21 -4.69 23.84
CA VAL A 645 -12.48 -3.52 23.30
C VAL A 645 -11.16 -3.45 24.04
N GLY A 646 -10.05 -3.53 23.32
CA GLY A 646 -8.71 -3.56 23.91
C GLY A 646 -7.77 -2.59 23.21
N LYS A 647 -6.83 -2.03 23.99
CA LYS A 647 -5.74 -1.18 23.53
C LYS A 647 -4.42 -1.82 23.97
N PHE A 648 -3.71 -2.43 23.03
CA PHE A 648 -2.47 -3.14 23.38
C PHE A 648 -1.33 -2.20 23.71
N LEU A 649 -1.21 -1.08 22.97
CA LEU A 649 -0.11 -0.13 23.10
C LEU A 649 -0.55 1.28 22.73
N ASP A 650 -0.11 2.27 23.49
CA ASP A 650 -0.27 3.69 23.25
C ASP A 650 1.07 4.41 23.51
N LEU A 651 1.42 5.37 22.68
CA LEU A 651 2.66 6.12 22.76
C LEU A 651 2.53 7.43 23.55
N SER A 652 1.32 7.80 23.93
CA SER A 652 0.95 9.01 24.68
C SER A 652 1.31 10.36 24.05
N ALA A 653 1.84 10.38 22.83
CA ALA A 653 2.15 11.61 22.08
C ALA A 653 1.61 11.54 20.65
N GLU A 654 0.90 12.60 20.24
CA GLU A 654 0.20 12.64 18.96
C GLU A 654 1.15 12.73 17.76
N ASN A 655 2.32 13.34 17.92
CA ASN A 655 3.35 13.48 16.88
C ASN A 655 4.35 12.31 16.82
N LEU A 656 4.12 11.22 17.56
CA LEU A 656 4.89 9.98 17.43
C LEU A 656 4.17 8.98 16.53
N VAL A 657 4.93 8.39 15.62
CA VAL A 657 4.47 7.30 14.74
C VAL A 657 5.28 6.04 15.05
N LEU A 658 4.60 4.94 15.33
CA LEU A 658 5.24 3.63 15.50
C LEU A 658 5.80 3.17 14.15
N MET A 659 7.08 2.81 14.15
CA MET A 659 7.78 2.28 12.98
C MET A 659 8.00 0.77 13.04
N ALA A 660 8.23 0.21 14.24
CA ALA A 660 8.39 -1.22 14.42
C ALA A 660 8.07 -1.63 15.86
N PHE A 661 7.48 -2.80 16.02
CA PHE A 661 7.38 -3.53 17.28
C PHE A 661 7.58 -5.01 16.97
N LYS A 662 8.76 -5.53 17.36
CA LYS A 662 9.21 -6.88 16.97
C LYS A 662 10.02 -7.53 18.10
N GLN A 663 10.20 -8.85 18.03
CA GLN A 663 11.14 -9.56 18.88
C GLN A 663 12.58 -9.14 18.57
N SER A 664 13.43 -9.01 19.58
CA SER A 664 14.86 -8.72 19.40
C SER A 664 15.57 -9.81 18.58
N GLU A 665 16.62 -9.40 17.86
CA GLU A 665 17.45 -10.35 17.09
C GLU A 665 18.23 -11.30 18.03
N ASP A 666 18.67 -10.82 19.20
CA ASP A 666 19.59 -11.53 20.07
C ASP A 666 18.90 -12.20 21.27
N ASP A 667 17.78 -11.68 21.78
CA ASP A 667 17.08 -12.20 22.95
C ASP A 667 15.56 -12.33 22.71
N ALA A 668 15.05 -13.55 22.78
CA ALA A 668 13.65 -13.87 22.56
C ALA A 668 12.70 -13.29 23.64
N ASN A 669 13.20 -12.88 24.78
CA ASN A 669 12.41 -12.28 25.88
C ASN A 669 12.36 -10.75 25.79
N VAL A 670 13.14 -10.15 24.90
CA VAL A 670 13.23 -8.71 24.68
C VAL A 670 12.50 -8.34 23.39
N TRP A 671 11.76 -7.25 23.45
CA TRP A 671 11.08 -6.69 22.30
C TRP A 671 11.74 -5.38 21.89
N ILE A 672 11.76 -5.08 20.60
CA ILE A 672 12.26 -3.82 20.07
C ILE A 672 11.06 -2.95 19.69
N PHE A 673 11.03 -1.79 20.31
CA PHE A 673 10.08 -0.73 20.00
C PHE A 673 10.81 0.41 19.28
N ARG A 674 10.31 0.83 18.12
CA ARG A 674 10.87 1.95 17.35
C ARG A 674 9.78 2.92 16.96
N CYS A 675 10.00 4.21 17.21
CA CYS A 675 9.09 5.28 16.79
C CYS A 675 9.87 6.44 16.17
N CYS A 676 9.16 7.28 15.39
CA CYS A 676 9.70 8.55 14.91
C CYS A 676 8.81 9.72 15.32
N GLU A 677 9.44 10.85 15.62
CA GLU A 677 8.76 12.12 15.70
C GLU A 677 8.56 12.66 14.27
N SER A 678 7.32 12.98 13.89
CA SER A 678 6.90 13.18 12.50
C SER A 678 6.47 14.61 12.14
N GLU A 679 6.52 15.57 13.09
CA GLU A 679 6.02 16.93 12.90
C GLU A 679 7.08 18.03 13.11
N GLY A 680 8.32 17.65 13.47
CA GLY A 680 9.38 18.61 13.80
C GLY A 680 9.21 19.29 15.16
N LYS A 681 8.55 18.63 16.11
CA LYS A 681 8.31 19.10 17.48
C LYS A 681 8.88 18.13 18.50
N GLN A 682 9.21 18.60 19.70
CA GLN A 682 9.58 17.70 20.78
C GLN A 682 8.36 16.85 21.20
N ALA A 683 8.55 15.54 21.34
CA ALA A 683 7.55 14.63 21.86
C ALA A 683 7.95 14.08 23.25
N VAL A 684 6.96 13.61 23.99
CA VAL A 684 7.16 12.88 25.25
C VAL A 684 6.57 11.49 25.09
N LEU A 685 7.44 10.49 24.96
CA LEU A 685 7.06 9.09 24.89
C LEU A 685 6.76 8.56 26.28
N ALA A 686 5.57 8.02 26.49
CA ALA A 686 5.22 7.14 27.59
C ALA A 686 4.44 5.96 27.02
N LEU A 687 4.80 4.74 27.43
CA LEU A 687 4.11 3.54 26.98
C LEU A 687 2.96 3.22 27.93
N ASP A 688 1.76 3.06 27.38
CA ASP A 688 0.55 2.63 28.09
C ASP A 688 -0.16 1.55 27.27
N GLY A 689 -0.94 0.69 27.91
CA GLY A 689 -1.73 -0.35 27.24
C GLY A 689 -1.70 -1.70 27.93
N ASP A 690 -2.49 -2.62 27.39
CA ASP A 690 -2.75 -3.95 27.98
C ASP A 690 -1.53 -4.91 27.93
N LEU A 691 -0.48 -4.57 27.17
CA LEU A 691 0.74 -5.38 27.09
C LEU A 691 1.63 -5.23 28.34
N GLY A 692 1.50 -4.13 29.08
CA GLY A 692 2.32 -3.85 30.28
C GLY A 692 3.82 -3.79 29.94
N LEU A 693 4.19 -3.01 28.93
CA LEU A 693 5.57 -2.87 28.47
C LEU A 693 6.37 -1.93 29.37
N GLU A 694 7.59 -2.35 29.71
CA GLU A 694 8.59 -1.50 30.39
C GLU A 694 9.80 -1.29 29.51
N ILE A 695 10.28 -0.05 29.42
CA ILE A 695 11.48 0.30 28.68
C ILE A 695 12.70 -0.07 29.54
N LEU A 696 13.57 -0.95 28.99
CA LEU A 696 14.82 -1.33 29.61
C LEU A 696 15.93 -0.31 29.34
N GLU A 697 16.13 -0.01 28.05
CA GLU A 697 17.19 0.91 27.62
C GLU A 697 16.94 1.43 26.19
N SER A 698 17.62 2.51 25.83
CA SER A 698 17.69 3.01 24.45
C SER A 698 18.71 2.21 23.66
N VAL A 699 18.36 1.82 22.44
CA VAL A 699 19.22 1.07 21.54
C VAL A 699 19.42 1.79 20.20
N ASP A 700 20.47 1.45 19.48
CA ASP A 700 20.68 1.91 18.11
C ASP A 700 19.82 1.12 17.09
N LEU A 701 19.98 1.42 15.80
CA LEU A 701 19.23 0.72 14.74
C LEU A 701 19.66 -0.75 14.55
N LEU A 702 20.77 -1.17 15.14
CA LEU A 702 21.27 -2.54 15.17
C LEU A 702 20.97 -3.23 16.52
N GLU A 703 20.05 -2.65 17.32
CA GLU A 703 19.59 -3.17 18.61
C GLU A 703 20.68 -3.23 19.70
N ARG A 704 21.78 -2.46 19.54
CA ARG A 704 22.87 -2.39 20.53
C ARG A 704 22.59 -1.27 21.50
N PRO A 705 22.98 -1.42 22.81
CA PRO A 705 22.89 -0.35 23.76
C PRO A 705 23.54 0.93 23.27
N ALA A 706 22.85 2.06 23.36
CA ALA A 706 23.41 3.34 22.92
C ALA A 706 24.62 3.70 23.81
N ILE A 707 25.77 4.03 23.17
CA ILE A 707 27.08 4.27 23.82
C ILE A 707 27.04 5.38 24.89
N LEU A 708 26.02 6.22 24.89
CA LEU A 708 25.79 7.33 25.83
C LEU A 708 24.58 7.09 26.75
N SER A 709 24.08 5.88 26.89
CA SER A 709 23.10 5.61 27.91
C SER A 709 23.79 5.67 29.29
N GLU A 710 23.91 6.86 29.90
CA GLU A 710 23.73 6.93 31.34
C GLU A 710 22.50 6.05 31.60
N LYS A 711 22.63 5.05 32.49
CA LYS A 711 21.49 4.21 32.89
C LYS A 711 20.35 5.17 33.13
N LEU A 712 19.44 5.22 32.14
CA LEU A 712 18.32 6.13 32.19
C LEU A 712 17.62 5.84 33.53
N PRO A 713 17.39 6.82 34.37
CA PRO A 713 16.55 6.59 35.52
C PRO A 713 15.28 5.96 34.95
N LEU A 714 14.70 4.99 35.64
CA LEU A 714 13.39 4.43 35.33
C LEU A 714 12.37 5.58 35.38
N SER A 715 12.43 6.44 34.38
CA SER A 715 11.51 7.56 34.22
C SER A 715 10.33 7.02 33.40
N GLU A 716 9.15 7.30 33.90
CA GLU A 716 7.90 6.91 33.22
C GLU A 716 7.73 7.55 31.83
N SER A 717 8.65 8.43 31.42
CA SER A 717 8.56 9.13 30.11
C SER A 717 9.92 9.53 29.55
N PHE A 718 10.03 9.52 28.22
CA PHE A 718 11.24 9.86 27.45
C PHE A 718 10.99 11.01 26.50
N LYS A 719 11.92 11.96 26.42
CA LYS A 719 11.87 13.04 25.44
C LYS A 719 12.44 12.56 24.11
N ILE A 720 11.68 12.74 23.06
CA ILE A 720 12.08 12.50 21.66
C ILE A 720 12.24 13.87 20.99
N GLU A 721 13.42 14.13 20.47
CA GLU A 721 13.72 15.37 19.78
C GLU A 721 13.03 15.45 18.41
N PRO A 722 12.83 16.65 17.84
CA PRO A 722 12.26 16.85 16.52
C PRO A 722 12.93 16.00 15.44
N TRP A 723 12.14 15.33 14.59
CA TRP A 723 12.59 14.49 13.46
C TRP A 723 13.46 13.29 13.90
N LYS A 724 13.38 12.90 15.15
CA LYS A 724 14.19 11.81 15.69
C LYS A 724 13.50 10.46 15.51
N ILE A 725 14.26 9.49 14.99
CA ILE A 725 13.94 8.05 15.10
C ILE A 725 14.58 7.55 16.39
N ALA A 726 13.79 6.96 17.28
CA ALA A 726 14.24 6.42 18.54
C ALA A 726 13.87 4.93 18.64
N SER A 727 14.80 4.14 19.17
CA SER A 727 14.60 2.70 19.38
C SER A 727 14.87 2.35 20.84
N PHE A 728 14.08 1.44 21.39
CA PHE A 728 14.16 0.99 22.78
C PHE A 728 14.03 -0.54 22.85
N ALA A 729 14.80 -1.14 23.73
CA ALA A 729 14.56 -2.49 24.22
C ALA A 729 13.50 -2.43 25.30
N VAL A 730 12.47 -3.28 25.22
CA VAL A 730 11.35 -3.33 26.17
C VAL A 730 11.06 -4.77 26.59
N VAL A 731 10.51 -4.95 27.78
CA VAL A 731 10.05 -6.24 28.32
C VAL A 731 8.60 -6.14 28.78
N THR A 732 7.97 -7.29 29.01
CA THR A 732 6.62 -7.37 29.55
C THR A 732 6.66 -7.65 31.04
N ASN A 733 5.88 -6.93 31.88
CA ASN A 733 5.78 -7.11 33.32
C ASN A 733 5.06 -8.41 33.76
N ARG A 734 4.69 -9.30 32.81
CA ARG A 734 3.91 -10.51 33.14
C ARG A 734 4.70 -11.61 33.87
N GLU A 735 6.02 -11.55 33.94
CA GLU A 735 6.85 -12.53 34.66
C GLU A 735 6.89 -12.33 36.18
N GLY A 736 6.64 -11.12 36.71
CA GLY A 736 6.62 -10.85 38.14
C GLY A 736 5.48 -11.52 38.94
N ALA A 737 4.48 -12.10 38.28
CA ALA A 737 3.32 -12.72 38.95
C ALA A 737 3.48 -14.23 39.22
N LYS A 738 4.47 -14.90 38.65
CA LYS A 738 4.72 -16.34 38.87
C LYS A 738 5.74 -16.62 39.97
N ASP A 739 6.76 -15.79 40.11
CA ASP A 739 7.84 -16.01 41.10
C ASP A 739 7.46 -15.67 42.54
N THR A 740 6.40 -14.87 42.78
CA THR A 740 5.94 -14.56 44.15
C THR A 740 5.09 -15.65 44.80
N LYS A 741 4.76 -16.74 44.08
CA LYS A 741 4.01 -17.89 44.69
C LYS A 741 4.90 -19.04 45.14
N GLU A 742 6.16 -19.13 44.72
CA GLU A 742 7.05 -20.22 45.14
C GLU A 742 7.92 -19.87 46.38
N GLU A 743 8.10 -18.60 46.75
CA GLU A 743 8.83 -18.23 47.99
C GLU A 743 7.98 -18.21 49.26
N GLY A 744 6.65 -18.42 49.16
CA GLY A 744 5.71 -18.38 50.28
C GLY A 744 5.51 -19.68 51.07
N GLU A 745 5.93 -20.85 50.60
CA GLU A 745 5.63 -22.16 51.21
C GLU A 745 6.82 -22.88 51.88
N GLY A 746 7.97 -22.28 51.94
CA GLY A 746 9.20 -22.90 52.46
C GLY A 746 9.72 -22.39 53.81
N ARG A 747 8.88 -22.04 54.78
CA ARG A 747 9.31 -21.84 56.18
C ARG A 747 8.16 -22.04 57.17
N LYS A 748 7.86 -23.29 57.48
CA LYS A 748 7.30 -23.73 58.77
C LYS A 748 7.81 -25.14 59.02
N GLU A 749 8.96 -25.18 59.68
CA GLU A 749 9.29 -26.09 60.78
C GLU A 749 10.42 -25.49 61.61
#